data_aab5e54a78ff469af501af3805097f5c
#
_entry.id   aab5e54a78ff469af501af3805097f5c
#
_cell.length_a   1.000
_cell.length_b   1.000
_cell.length_c   1.000
_cell.angle_alpha   90.00
_cell.angle_beta   90.00
_cell.angle_gamma   90.00
#
_symmetry.space_group_name_H-M   'P 1'
#
loop_
_entity.id
_entity.type
_entity.pdbx_description
1 polymer ?
#
loop_
_entity_poly.entity_id
_entity_poly.type
_entity_poly.pdbx_seq_one_letter_code
_entity_poly.pdbx_strand_id
1 'polypeptide(L)'
;MRKALLLLILVWIANVSVSAQEKPLTLALRNEPLKTLFKQIEKQCGYVFIYSDEIVQDTMKVSLNVKTTPTAAVLERIFKEKKLVFQMISDKLIAVGAEANNQLKTSITSQQGFNGTIADKNGAGIPFASITLMRSADIIEKVFSSDKGNYQLKHDFLPDYSYQILVSCVGYKPLEISFKQADTAVLKRLVMFEDAQHLQTVNISSNRPLIERKTDRYIVNVENGSLAQGLSAFEVLQKSPGIWVSQDGSIRIKGNQSVMVMINDVVQRMSQDDLAEYLKSLRSEDISKIEVISNPPAEFEAAGTGGIVHIILKKSRKDGMNGSLYGRYQKQGKESLWSGGGSVAYKVKKLYVAANGSYTKDRNSSFGEETVFYPDGSTFSNKTNRSNNISRHQYRVSAVYDISSKQSIAIQNTGSTNQLAQLFLTDIVYQTSVAQLGYARSDWDRKINFNSTTLNYTWKIDSLGSSLKFIGDYSENAKNEENKLSTSYTNPLKSMLSRTLTPSSTEIYAAQADYTKTWKNKIEFKGGVKYSAIERDNESISENDVQGIWVNNPSISNRFLYKEQLAMLYATLEKTIGPNSIKIGLRAEETISNGLSVTSADAFKRKYFGLFPSVYLMRTLNEDKGSSVFLNYSKRLQRPAFNDLNPYRLQVHDFMVLTGNPDLLPQYTHNIQAGYNFLRHYNVDVYYAATNNLIALLANTIENNVVEYKSFNFKNGREYGMNMNASHQLTKIWQSNTNLSVYRARASTNTLGNSKTTLAAKSMQTISFKKIPTLDVIAEYKSPSLSGNTRLGHMFYVDVMLSQKILKQKGVLRFYVSDVLNTVREKEFSINNGTIIDFYQKRQTRNFSLSFSYNFSLGKKFNQNNIEQSNKEENRRMGN
;
A
#
# COMPACT_ATOMS: atom_id res chain seq x y z
N MET A 1 -29.03 24.97 -44.74
CA MET A 1 -29.29 24.71 -43.32
C MET A 1 -28.05 24.74 -42.41
N ARG A 2 -26.82 24.56 -42.83
CA ARG A 2 -25.61 24.62 -41.98
C ARG A 2 -25.11 26.04 -41.59
N LYS A 3 -25.51 27.10 -42.36
CA LYS A 3 -25.11 28.50 -42.07
C LYS A 3 -26.09 29.23 -41.10
N ALA A 4 -27.32 28.77 -40.92
CA ALA A 4 -28.31 29.34 -40.00
C ALA A 4 -28.07 28.87 -38.57
N LEU A 5 -27.45 27.70 -38.34
CA LEU A 5 -27.17 27.16 -37.01
C LEU A 5 -25.94 27.83 -36.36
N LEU A 6 -24.98 28.31 -37.17
CA LEU A 6 -23.80 29.04 -36.69
C LEU A 6 -24.11 30.50 -36.28
N LEU A 7 -25.14 31.13 -36.89
CA LEU A 7 -25.58 32.46 -36.48
C LEU A 7 -26.39 32.46 -35.21
N LEU A 8 -27.12 31.40 -34.90
CA LEU A 8 -27.87 31.24 -33.64
C LEU A 8 -26.97 30.99 -32.43
N ILE A 9 -25.79 30.38 -32.63
CA ILE A 9 -24.79 30.16 -31.58
C ILE A 9 -24.02 31.46 -31.27
N LEU A 10 -23.79 32.34 -32.28
CA LEU A 10 -23.10 33.62 -32.12
C LEU A 10 -23.97 34.73 -31.47
N VAL A 11 -25.27 34.66 -31.60
CA VAL A 11 -26.22 35.60 -30.97
C VAL A 11 -26.46 35.23 -29.45
N TRP A 12 -26.13 34.01 -29.06
CA TRP A 12 -26.29 33.59 -27.65
C TRP A 12 -25.04 33.87 -26.78
N ILE A 13 -23.95 34.33 -27.37
CA ILE A 13 -22.68 34.62 -26.62
C ILE A 13 -22.56 36.13 -26.31
N ALA A 14 -23.42 36.96 -26.78
CA ALA A 14 -23.27 38.42 -26.76
C ALA A 14 -24.11 39.15 -25.65
N ASN A 15 -24.72 38.49 -24.69
CA ASN A 15 -25.40 39.12 -23.56
C ASN A 15 -25.27 38.32 -22.26
N VAL A 16 -24.07 38.29 -21.65
CA VAL A 16 -23.94 38.01 -20.23
C VAL A 16 -23.20 39.18 -19.60
N SER A 17 -23.94 40.13 -19.14
CA SER A 17 -23.48 41.09 -18.13
C SER A 17 -23.25 40.29 -16.85
N VAL A 18 -21.99 40.19 -16.41
CA VAL A 18 -21.62 39.60 -15.12
C VAL A 18 -22.08 40.59 -14.04
N SER A 19 -23.33 40.48 -13.57
CA SER A 19 -23.67 40.90 -12.24
C SER A 19 -23.24 39.81 -11.28
N ALA A 20 -22.51 40.14 -10.24
CA ALA A 20 -22.16 39.26 -9.15
C ALA A 20 -23.44 38.67 -8.53
N GLN A 21 -23.78 37.44 -8.86
CA GLN A 21 -24.99 36.79 -8.40
C GLN A 21 -24.74 36.31 -6.96
N GLU A 22 -25.33 37.08 -5.99
CA GLU A 22 -25.36 36.65 -4.59
C GLU A 22 -26.01 35.26 -4.52
N LYS A 23 -25.33 34.33 -3.86
CA LYS A 23 -25.86 32.96 -3.67
C LYS A 23 -27.05 33.00 -2.69
N PRO A 24 -28.21 32.52 -3.07
CA PRO A 24 -29.38 32.56 -2.18
C PRO A 24 -29.19 31.51 -1.06
N LEU A 25 -29.60 31.94 0.17
CA LEU A 25 -29.51 31.15 1.39
C LEU A 25 -30.80 30.37 1.65
N THR A 26 -30.69 29.11 2.03
CA THR A 26 -31.84 28.31 2.48
C THR A 26 -31.52 27.70 3.83
N LEU A 27 -32.24 28.17 4.89
CA LEU A 27 -31.95 27.76 6.27
C LEU A 27 -33.21 27.67 7.10
N ALA A 28 -33.29 26.68 7.98
CA ALA A 28 -34.24 26.54 9.05
C ALA A 28 -33.51 26.37 10.39
N LEU A 29 -33.48 27.37 11.22
CA LEU A 29 -32.89 27.37 12.55
C LEU A 29 -34.00 27.64 13.58
N ARG A 30 -33.97 26.93 14.70
CA ARG A 30 -34.94 27.15 15.80
C ARG A 30 -34.19 27.24 17.12
N ASN A 31 -34.13 28.47 17.66
CA ASN A 31 -33.46 28.77 18.94
C ASN A 31 -31.99 28.35 19.02
N GLU A 32 -31.26 28.49 17.90
CA GLU A 32 -29.84 28.15 17.77
C GLU A 32 -28.94 29.36 18.06
N PRO A 33 -27.69 29.15 18.54
CA PRO A 33 -26.73 30.27 18.70
C PRO A 33 -26.46 30.99 17.37
N LEU A 34 -26.27 32.32 17.45
CA LEU A 34 -25.96 33.18 16.29
C LEU A 34 -24.68 32.69 15.54
N LYS A 35 -23.72 32.13 16.25
CA LYS A 35 -22.52 31.51 15.67
C LYS A 35 -22.85 30.31 14.76
N THR A 36 -23.94 29.60 15.04
CA THR A 36 -24.42 28.50 14.18
C THR A 36 -24.92 29.02 12.83
N LEU A 37 -25.64 30.19 12.84
CA LEU A 37 -26.03 30.85 11.62
C LEU A 37 -24.81 31.25 10.76
N PHE A 38 -23.78 31.84 11.35
CA PHE A 38 -22.56 32.22 10.63
C PHE A 38 -21.92 31.00 9.97
N LYS A 39 -21.75 29.90 10.70
CA LYS A 39 -21.18 28.64 10.16
C LYS A 39 -22.02 28.09 8.99
N GLN A 40 -23.34 28.26 9.02
CA GLN A 40 -24.21 27.80 7.94
C GLN A 40 -24.09 28.69 6.69
N ILE A 41 -23.99 30.03 6.89
CA ILE A 41 -23.74 30.97 5.79
C ILE A 41 -22.37 30.76 5.19
N GLU A 42 -21.32 30.53 6.00
CA GLU A 42 -19.98 30.18 5.55
C GLU A 42 -20.01 28.94 4.67
N LYS A 43 -20.73 27.89 5.10
CA LYS A 43 -20.83 26.61 4.40
C LYS A 43 -21.61 26.71 3.07
N GLN A 44 -22.70 27.50 3.01
CA GLN A 44 -23.56 27.58 1.83
C GLN A 44 -23.11 28.66 0.83
N CYS A 45 -22.64 29.80 1.32
CA CYS A 45 -22.34 30.97 0.49
C CYS A 45 -20.84 31.26 0.35
N GLY A 46 -20.01 30.69 1.24
CA GLY A 46 -18.55 30.88 1.21
C GLY A 46 -18.09 32.21 1.81
N TYR A 47 -18.93 32.90 2.56
CA TYR A 47 -18.53 34.07 3.36
C TYR A 47 -17.79 33.64 4.61
N VAL A 48 -16.88 34.49 5.10
CA VAL A 48 -16.14 34.30 6.36
C VAL A 48 -16.52 35.47 7.28
N PHE A 49 -16.87 35.15 8.54
CA PHE A 49 -17.25 36.17 9.52
C PHE A 49 -16.11 36.46 10.50
N ILE A 50 -15.81 37.73 10.72
CA ILE A 50 -14.92 38.20 11.77
C ILE A 50 -15.73 38.90 12.83
N TYR A 51 -15.67 38.42 14.06
CA TYR A 51 -16.35 38.99 15.22
C TYR A 51 -15.54 38.73 16.51
N SER A 52 -15.78 39.54 17.53
CA SER A 52 -15.30 39.28 18.88
C SER A 52 -16.31 38.45 19.65
N ASP A 53 -15.88 37.53 20.52
CA ASP A 53 -16.73 36.72 21.40
C ASP A 53 -17.50 37.60 22.40
N GLU A 54 -17.04 38.84 22.69
CA GLU A 54 -17.71 39.82 23.51
C GLU A 54 -18.93 40.42 22.78
N ILE A 55 -18.89 40.55 21.45
CA ILE A 55 -19.96 41.11 20.61
C ILE A 55 -20.94 40.04 20.20
N VAL A 56 -20.48 38.84 19.87
CA VAL A 56 -21.30 37.70 19.46
C VAL A 56 -21.20 36.60 20.51
N GLN A 57 -21.98 36.77 21.58
CA GLN A 57 -22.00 35.81 22.70
C GLN A 57 -22.77 34.54 22.35
N ASP A 58 -22.41 33.43 22.93
CA ASP A 58 -23.08 32.10 22.75
C ASP A 58 -24.54 32.12 23.26
N THR A 59 -24.89 33.07 24.11
CA THR A 59 -26.26 33.31 24.59
C THR A 59 -27.18 33.94 23.56
N MET A 60 -26.63 34.56 22.49
CA MET A 60 -27.41 35.17 21.41
C MET A 60 -27.99 34.09 20.51
N LYS A 61 -29.28 33.80 20.66
CA LYS A 61 -30.03 32.78 19.90
C LYS A 61 -30.82 33.38 18.78
N VAL A 62 -30.94 32.65 17.66
CA VAL A 62 -31.70 33.04 16.48
C VAL A 62 -32.68 31.93 16.06
N SER A 63 -33.84 32.32 15.60
CA SER A 63 -34.79 31.44 14.95
C SER A 63 -35.10 32.00 13.56
N LEU A 64 -34.82 31.25 12.52
CA LEU A 64 -34.92 31.69 11.15
C LEU A 64 -35.38 30.56 10.25
N ASN A 65 -36.35 30.82 9.40
CA ASN A 65 -36.76 29.90 8.34
C ASN A 65 -36.85 30.72 7.04
N VAL A 66 -35.87 30.51 6.16
CA VAL A 66 -35.74 31.19 4.87
C VAL A 66 -35.47 30.21 3.76
N LYS A 67 -36.09 30.45 2.62
CA LYS A 67 -35.86 29.68 1.39
C LYS A 67 -35.46 30.65 0.29
N THR A 68 -34.33 30.36 -0.37
CA THR A 68 -33.82 31.13 -1.52
C THR A 68 -33.74 32.64 -1.28
N THR A 69 -33.30 33.07 -0.08
CA THR A 69 -33.23 34.49 0.29
C THR A 69 -31.80 35.02 0.13
N PRO A 70 -31.55 36.24 -0.37
CA PRO A 70 -30.22 36.84 -0.45
C PRO A 70 -29.58 36.93 0.94
N THR A 71 -28.29 36.60 1.03
CA THR A 71 -27.55 36.53 2.30
C THR A 71 -27.55 37.89 3.00
N ALA A 72 -27.40 39.01 2.27
CA ALA A 72 -27.41 40.35 2.83
C ALA A 72 -28.74 40.66 3.53
N ALA A 73 -29.88 40.35 2.93
CA ALA A 73 -31.19 40.55 3.52
C ALA A 73 -31.40 39.73 4.80
N VAL A 74 -30.88 38.54 4.87
CA VAL A 74 -30.92 37.73 6.09
C VAL A 74 -30.06 38.33 7.21
N LEU A 75 -28.87 38.81 6.90
CA LEU A 75 -27.97 39.46 7.86
C LEU A 75 -28.58 40.78 8.37
N GLU A 76 -29.10 41.66 7.48
CA GLU A 76 -29.75 42.90 7.86
C GLU A 76 -30.89 42.68 8.84
N ARG A 77 -31.76 41.70 8.57
CA ARG A 77 -32.92 41.37 9.42
C ARG A 77 -32.48 40.93 10.82
N ILE A 78 -31.51 40.00 10.92
CA ILE A 78 -31.07 39.42 12.19
C ILE A 78 -30.23 40.41 12.98
N PHE A 79 -29.36 41.16 12.31
CA PHE A 79 -28.51 42.12 13.00
C PHE A 79 -29.28 43.31 13.55
N LYS A 80 -30.30 43.79 12.83
CA LYS A 80 -31.23 44.79 13.35
C LYS A 80 -31.95 44.29 14.61
N GLU A 81 -32.39 43.02 14.64
CA GLU A 81 -33.00 42.39 15.81
C GLU A 81 -32.06 42.27 17.01
N LYS A 82 -30.80 41.97 16.77
CA LYS A 82 -29.77 41.76 17.81
C LYS A 82 -28.92 43.00 18.13
N LYS A 83 -29.26 44.15 17.57
CA LYS A 83 -28.50 45.44 17.69
C LYS A 83 -27.01 45.28 17.28
N LEU A 84 -26.79 44.56 16.18
CA LEU A 84 -25.52 44.34 15.56
C LEU A 84 -25.46 45.07 14.22
N VAL A 85 -24.27 45.42 13.79
CA VAL A 85 -23.98 45.94 12.45
C VAL A 85 -22.98 45.05 11.75
N PHE A 86 -23.04 45.02 10.43
CA PHE A 86 -22.04 44.33 9.64
C PHE A 86 -21.51 45.20 8.53
N GLN A 87 -20.27 44.94 8.16
CA GLN A 87 -19.62 45.59 7.03
C GLN A 87 -18.93 44.55 6.16
N MET A 88 -19.17 44.59 4.87
CA MET A 88 -18.42 43.80 3.89
C MET A 88 -17.04 44.38 3.73
N ILE A 89 -15.98 43.71 4.15
CA ILE A 89 -14.60 44.11 4.02
C ILE A 89 -14.03 43.71 2.65
N SER A 90 -14.49 42.60 2.12
CA SER A 90 -14.18 42.10 0.77
C SER A 90 -15.34 41.24 0.26
N ASP A 91 -15.24 40.76 -1.01
CA ASP A 91 -16.28 39.93 -1.65
C ASP A 91 -16.67 38.67 -0.86
N LYS A 92 -15.88 38.28 0.16
CA LYS A 92 -16.13 37.09 0.97
C LYS A 92 -15.95 37.28 2.47
N LEU A 93 -15.58 38.49 2.93
CA LEU A 93 -15.25 38.75 4.33
C LEU A 93 -16.22 39.76 4.94
N ILE A 94 -16.91 39.36 6.00
CA ILE A 94 -17.91 40.16 6.72
C ILE A 94 -17.41 40.38 8.15
N ALA A 95 -17.26 41.66 8.56
CA ALA A 95 -16.98 42.01 9.93
C ALA A 95 -18.30 42.34 10.65
N VAL A 96 -18.44 41.83 11.88
CA VAL A 96 -19.63 42.06 12.74
C VAL A 96 -19.25 42.90 13.94
N GLY A 97 -20.00 44.02 14.18
CA GLY A 97 -19.82 44.95 15.28
C GLY A 97 -21.09 45.19 16.05
N ALA A 98 -21.02 45.82 17.24
CA ALA A 98 -22.18 46.26 17.98
C ALA A 98 -22.71 47.61 17.42
N GLU A 99 -24.02 47.83 17.43
CA GLU A 99 -24.64 49.09 17.08
C GLU A 99 -24.28 50.13 18.15
N ALA A 100 -23.52 51.18 17.82
CA ALA A 100 -23.16 52.23 18.73
C ALA A 100 -24.40 53.08 19.05
N ASN A 101 -24.76 53.25 20.32
CA ASN A 101 -25.82 54.11 20.77
C ASN A 101 -25.53 55.58 20.41
N ASN A 102 -26.15 56.11 19.37
CA ASN A 102 -26.13 57.51 18.98
C ASN A 102 -27.03 58.33 19.88
N GLN A 103 -26.62 58.64 21.08
CA GLN A 103 -27.15 59.79 21.83
C GLN A 103 -25.98 60.56 22.37
N LEU A 104 -25.59 61.54 21.58
CA LEU A 104 -25.06 62.89 22.02
C LEU A 104 -24.74 63.69 20.76
N LYS A 105 -25.79 64.41 20.26
CA LYS A 105 -25.60 65.63 19.46
C LYS A 105 -25.42 66.74 20.45
N THR A 106 -24.21 67.29 20.49
CA THR A 106 -24.02 68.78 20.58
C THR A 106 -22.52 69.06 20.56
N SER A 107 -22.21 70.15 19.83
CA SER A 107 -21.02 70.92 19.71
C SER A 107 -19.92 70.45 18.77
N ILE A 108 -19.94 71.10 17.62
CA ILE A 108 -18.86 71.13 16.64
C ILE A 108 -17.74 71.99 17.24
N THR A 109 -16.68 71.40 17.76
CA THR A 109 -15.36 71.96 17.87
C THR A 109 -14.42 71.11 17.03
N SER A 110 -13.60 71.77 16.21
CA SER A 110 -12.64 71.12 15.29
C SER A 110 -11.66 70.21 16.06
N GLN A 111 -11.93 68.92 16.08
CA GLN A 111 -10.99 67.94 16.64
C GLN A 111 -9.82 67.78 15.69
N GLN A 112 -8.64 68.29 16.05
CA GLN A 112 -7.36 67.96 15.42
C GLN A 112 -6.98 66.59 15.88
N GLY A 113 -7.32 65.56 15.08
CA GLY A 113 -6.91 64.22 15.35
C GLY A 113 -5.37 64.08 15.31
N PHE A 114 -4.81 63.21 16.20
CA PHE A 114 -3.38 62.94 16.24
C PHE A 114 -3.02 61.86 15.18
N ASN A 115 -2.06 62.17 14.28
CA ASN A 115 -1.61 61.32 13.23
C ASN A 115 -0.22 60.73 13.58
N GLY A 116 -0.04 59.43 13.41
CA GLY A 116 1.21 58.71 13.63
C GLY A 116 1.47 57.60 12.63
N THR A 117 2.66 57.02 12.71
CA THR A 117 3.06 55.89 11.88
C THR A 117 3.60 54.73 12.73
N ILE A 118 3.30 53.52 12.36
CA ILE A 118 3.89 52.32 12.92
C ILE A 118 4.84 51.72 11.87
N ALA A 119 6.09 51.50 12.27
CA ALA A 119 7.12 51.00 11.38
C ALA A 119 7.90 49.84 12.03
N ASP A 120 8.56 49.05 11.23
CA ASP A 120 9.57 48.08 11.69
C ASP A 120 10.91 48.78 11.98
N LYS A 121 11.89 48.00 12.44
CA LYS A 121 13.27 48.50 12.70
C LYS A 121 13.99 49.08 11.48
N ASN A 122 13.56 48.74 10.27
CA ASN A 122 14.12 49.20 8.99
C ASN A 122 13.37 50.41 8.44
N GLY A 123 12.29 50.85 9.12
CA GLY A 123 11.48 52.00 8.73
C GLY A 123 10.34 51.69 7.78
N ALA A 124 10.12 50.41 7.44
CA ALA A 124 8.96 49.99 6.63
C ALA A 124 7.68 50.07 7.46
N GLY A 125 6.61 50.66 6.93
CA GLY A 125 5.32 50.75 7.61
C GLY A 125 4.68 49.40 7.86
N ILE A 126 4.17 49.13 9.07
CA ILE A 126 3.49 47.90 9.45
C ILE A 126 2.01 48.04 9.18
N PRO A 127 1.44 47.30 8.23
CA PRO A 127 0.02 47.38 7.90
C PRO A 127 -0.86 46.68 8.94
N PHE A 128 -2.03 47.23 9.16
CA PHE A 128 -3.11 46.63 9.95
C PHE A 128 -2.75 46.26 11.40
N ALA A 129 -1.75 46.93 11.99
CA ALA A 129 -1.49 46.84 13.42
C ALA A 129 -2.65 47.45 14.22
N SER A 130 -3.04 46.76 15.29
CA SER A 130 -4.08 47.23 16.21
C SER A 130 -3.45 48.18 17.22
N ILE A 131 -3.99 49.42 17.31
CA ILE A 131 -3.60 50.47 18.23
C ILE A 131 -4.74 50.69 19.21
N THR A 132 -4.51 50.45 20.50
CA THR A 132 -5.48 50.64 21.57
C THR A 132 -5.01 51.74 22.48
N LEU A 133 -5.77 52.82 22.59
CA LEU A 133 -5.52 53.92 23.52
C LEU A 133 -6.30 53.66 24.81
N MET A 134 -5.64 53.76 25.94
CA MET A 134 -6.20 53.51 27.27
C MET A 134 -5.91 54.65 28.20
N ARG A 135 -6.80 54.84 29.22
CA ARG A 135 -6.62 55.75 30.34
C ARG A 135 -7.04 55.02 31.63
N SER A 136 -6.15 54.86 32.57
CA SER A 136 -6.43 54.10 33.83
C SER A 136 -7.10 52.73 33.62
N ALA A 137 -6.64 51.98 32.68
CA ALA A 137 -7.16 50.66 32.24
C ALA A 137 -8.47 50.66 31.40
N ASP A 138 -9.10 51.79 31.20
CA ASP A 138 -10.27 51.90 30.31
C ASP A 138 -9.81 52.17 28.88
N ILE A 139 -10.38 51.40 27.92
CA ILE A 139 -10.13 51.63 26.51
C ILE A 139 -10.89 52.84 26.03
N ILE A 140 -10.16 53.91 25.60
CA ILE A 140 -10.71 55.13 25.07
C ILE A 140 -11.00 55.02 23.59
N GLU A 141 -10.01 54.50 22.83
CA GLU A 141 -10.10 54.43 21.39
C GLU A 141 -9.31 53.22 20.87
N LYS A 142 -9.80 52.55 19.82
CA LYS A 142 -9.10 51.49 19.13
C LYS A 142 -9.14 51.73 17.64
N VAL A 143 -7.96 51.82 17.02
CA VAL A 143 -7.80 52.02 15.58
C VAL A 143 -6.83 51.01 14.99
N PHE A 144 -6.78 50.95 13.66
CA PHE A 144 -5.84 50.09 12.93
C PHE A 144 -4.96 50.96 12.01
N SER A 145 -3.72 50.59 11.83
CA SER A 145 -2.85 51.22 10.86
C SER A 145 -3.28 50.87 9.42
N SER A 146 -3.06 51.84 8.50
CA SER A 146 -3.30 51.66 7.07
C SER A 146 -2.32 50.65 6.45
N ASP A 147 -2.48 50.40 5.16
CA ASP A 147 -1.54 49.59 4.34
C ASP A 147 -0.09 50.10 4.36
N LYS A 148 0.12 51.39 4.65
CA LYS A 148 1.41 52.08 4.78
C LYS A 148 1.85 52.29 6.23
N GLY A 149 1.14 51.74 7.21
CA GLY A 149 1.44 51.85 8.63
C GLY A 149 0.96 53.15 9.29
N ASN A 150 0.18 54.00 8.61
CA ASN A 150 -0.32 55.26 9.18
C ASN A 150 -1.54 55.02 10.04
N TYR A 151 -1.68 55.70 11.15
CA TYR A 151 -2.87 55.66 12.01
C TYR A 151 -3.30 57.05 12.48
N GLN A 152 -4.56 57.19 12.88
CA GLN A 152 -5.12 58.44 13.38
C GLN A 152 -5.93 58.16 14.65
N LEU A 153 -5.63 58.87 15.73
CA LEU A 153 -6.41 58.93 16.96
C LEU A 153 -7.24 60.19 16.99
N LYS A 154 -8.50 60.09 17.31
CA LYS A 154 -9.43 61.20 17.35
C LYS A 154 -9.65 61.75 18.78
N HIS A 155 -8.78 61.42 19.71
CA HIS A 155 -8.87 61.78 21.12
C HIS A 155 -8.08 63.05 21.44
N ASP A 156 -8.68 63.95 22.18
CA ASP A 156 -8.02 65.12 22.74
C ASP A 156 -7.37 64.77 24.08
N PHE A 157 -6.05 64.88 24.16
CA PHE A 157 -5.30 64.56 25.36
C PHE A 157 -5.37 65.68 26.39
N LEU A 158 -5.77 65.32 27.63
CA LEU A 158 -5.87 66.29 28.75
C LEU A 158 -4.59 66.29 29.58
N PRO A 159 -4.16 67.47 30.07
CA PRO A 159 -2.85 67.62 30.75
C PRO A 159 -2.68 66.83 32.01
N ASP A 160 -3.73 66.61 32.77
CA ASP A 160 -3.69 65.97 34.09
C ASP A 160 -3.78 64.47 34.08
N TYR A 161 -3.89 63.84 32.90
CA TYR A 161 -4.06 62.39 32.76
C TYR A 161 -2.85 61.71 32.14
N SER A 162 -2.58 60.48 32.61
CA SER A 162 -1.65 59.59 31.98
C SER A 162 -2.39 58.62 31.06
N TYR A 163 -1.92 58.46 29.84
CA TYR A 163 -2.44 57.61 28.80
C TYR A 163 -1.48 56.47 28.52
N GLN A 164 -2.02 55.37 28.04
CA GLN A 164 -1.26 54.20 27.62
C GLN A 164 -1.69 53.81 26.20
N ILE A 165 -0.75 53.58 25.35
CA ILE A 165 -0.98 53.04 24.02
C ILE A 165 -0.41 51.64 23.93
N LEU A 166 -1.25 50.67 23.53
CA LEU A 166 -0.86 49.28 23.26
C LEU A 166 -0.96 49.05 21.75
N VAL A 167 0.17 48.70 21.12
CA VAL A 167 0.22 48.36 19.71
C VAL A 167 0.53 46.85 19.56
N SER A 168 -0.29 46.15 18.80
CA SER A 168 -0.09 44.74 18.53
C SER A 168 -0.26 44.41 17.05
N CYS A 169 0.64 43.56 16.53
CA CYS A 169 0.60 43.02 15.17
C CYS A 169 1.19 41.62 15.15
N VAL A 170 0.60 40.74 14.32
CA VAL A 170 1.09 39.36 14.18
C VAL A 170 2.50 39.35 13.61
N GLY A 171 3.43 38.67 14.30
CA GLY A 171 4.84 38.61 13.92
C GLY A 171 5.72 39.71 14.59
N TYR A 172 5.16 40.56 15.41
CA TYR A 172 5.87 41.62 16.14
C TYR A 172 5.61 41.50 17.64
N LYS A 173 6.59 41.89 18.45
CA LYS A 173 6.42 42.04 19.92
C LYS A 173 5.43 43.15 20.20
N PRO A 174 4.44 42.95 21.10
CA PRO A 174 3.54 44.01 21.53
C PRO A 174 4.35 45.21 22.05
N LEU A 175 4.00 46.41 21.62
CA LEU A 175 4.59 47.66 22.07
C LEU A 175 3.63 48.37 23.00
N GLU A 176 4.07 48.66 24.20
CA GLU A 176 3.30 49.36 25.22
C GLU A 176 4.04 50.64 25.65
N ILE A 177 3.37 51.77 25.56
CA ILE A 177 3.97 53.09 25.87
C ILE A 177 3.01 53.88 26.73
N SER A 178 3.46 54.35 27.89
CA SER A 178 2.73 55.27 28.72
C SER A 178 3.22 56.72 28.46
N PHE A 179 2.32 57.69 28.32
CA PHE A 179 2.64 59.04 27.98
C PHE A 179 1.63 60.04 28.59
N LYS A 180 2.02 61.31 28.69
CA LYS A 180 1.14 62.47 29.04
C LYS A 180 0.98 63.35 27.82
N GLN A 181 0.05 64.34 27.91
CA GLN A 181 -0.19 65.26 26.79
C GLN A 181 1.07 65.93 26.28
N ALA A 182 2.00 66.31 27.16
CA ALA A 182 3.27 66.93 26.79
C ALA A 182 4.18 66.03 25.96
N ASP A 183 4.02 64.71 26.08
CA ASP A 183 4.89 63.67 25.47
C ASP A 183 4.28 63.08 24.20
N THR A 184 3.19 63.61 23.65
CA THR A 184 2.50 63.08 22.46
C THR A 184 3.40 62.97 21.23
N ALA A 185 4.55 63.65 21.21
CA ALA A 185 5.55 63.52 20.15
C ALA A 185 6.04 62.08 19.94
N VAL A 186 6.04 61.27 21.01
CA VAL A 186 6.41 59.84 20.96
C VAL A 186 5.47 59.02 20.07
N LEU A 187 4.23 59.46 19.92
CA LEU A 187 3.22 58.77 19.11
C LEU A 187 3.39 59.01 17.61
N LYS A 188 4.19 59.99 17.18
CA LYS A 188 4.39 60.27 15.75
C LYS A 188 5.01 59.12 14.99
N ARG A 189 5.87 58.34 15.67
CA ARG A 189 6.50 57.13 15.07
C ARG A 189 6.69 56.08 16.13
N LEU A 190 5.94 54.98 15.99
CA LEU A 190 6.02 53.78 16.84
C LEU A 190 6.80 52.69 16.11
N VAL A 191 7.88 52.19 16.73
CA VAL A 191 8.72 51.17 16.12
C VAL A 191 8.47 49.85 16.84
N MET A 192 8.06 48.82 16.07
CA MET A 192 7.87 47.47 16.56
C MET A 192 9.03 46.55 16.11
N PHE A 193 9.39 45.64 16.99
CA PHE A 193 10.44 44.67 16.74
C PHE A 193 9.81 43.33 16.39
N GLU A 194 10.36 42.64 15.39
CA GLU A 194 9.94 41.30 15.03
C GLU A 194 10.05 40.35 16.22
N ASP A 195 9.02 39.55 16.47
CA ASP A 195 9.07 38.51 17.46
C ASP A 195 9.70 37.26 16.84
N ALA A 196 10.99 37.03 17.11
CA ALA A 196 11.75 35.86 16.68
C ALA A 196 11.37 34.60 17.45
N GLN A 197 10.43 34.62 18.38
CA GLN A 197 9.85 33.40 18.89
C GLN A 197 9.07 32.77 17.74
N HIS A 198 9.54 31.62 17.25
CA HIS A 198 8.83 30.76 16.36
C HIS A 198 7.36 30.69 16.78
N LEU A 199 6.47 31.19 15.95
CA LEU A 199 5.10 30.71 15.92
C LEU A 199 5.22 29.19 15.93
N GLN A 200 4.91 28.57 17.05
CA GLN A 200 4.64 27.13 17.03
C GLN A 200 3.60 26.98 15.94
N THR A 201 4.03 26.38 14.84
CA THR A 201 3.13 26.04 13.75
C THR A 201 1.98 25.34 14.43
N VAL A 202 0.81 25.97 14.50
CA VAL A 202 -0.42 25.27 14.82
C VAL A 202 -0.58 24.33 13.65
N ASN A 203 -0.01 23.14 13.80
CA ASN A 203 -0.32 22.02 12.96
C ASN A 203 -1.80 21.74 13.22
N ILE A 204 -2.68 22.30 12.40
CA ILE A 204 -4.02 21.79 12.22
C ILE A 204 -3.80 20.45 11.49
N SER A 205 -3.28 19.46 12.21
CA SER A 205 -3.38 18.09 11.83
C SER A 205 -4.87 17.77 11.93
N SER A 206 -5.57 17.77 10.82
CA SER A 206 -6.80 17.00 10.75
C SER A 206 -6.36 15.58 11.12
N ASN A 207 -6.69 15.14 12.33
CA ASN A 207 -6.37 13.81 12.81
C ASN A 207 -7.18 12.82 11.97
N ARG A 208 -6.65 12.49 10.77
CA ARG A 208 -7.17 11.35 10.03
C ARG A 208 -6.96 10.12 10.91
N PRO A 209 -7.98 9.30 11.11
CA PRO A 209 -7.82 8.08 11.88
C PRO A 209 -6.71 7.23 11.26
N LEU A 210 -5.95 6.53 12.10
CA LEU A 210 -4.90 5.62 11.62
C LEU A 210 -5.45 4.61 10.62
N ILE A 211 -6.67 4.12 10.86
CA ILE A 211 -7.36 3.18 9.98
C ILE A 211 -8.66 3.83 9.50
N GLU A 212 -8.85 3.85 8.19
CA GLU A 212 -10.06 4.29 7.53
C GLU A 212 -10.60 3.16 6.65
N ARG A 213 -11.86 2.77 6.82
CA ARG A 213 -12.50 1.79 5.94
C ARG A 213 -13.09 2.49 4.72
N LYS A 214 -12.80 1.95 3.53
CA LYS A 214 -13.48 2.24 2.27
C LYS A 214 -14.33 1.05 1.86
N THR A 215 -15.12 1.22 0.83
CA THR A 215 -16.10 0.22 0.37
C THR A 215 -15.46 -1.15 0.10
N ASP A 216 -14.31 -1.19 -0.55
CA ASP A 216 -13.62 -2.42 -0.99
C ASP A 216 -12.30 -2.69 -0.25
N ARG A 217 -11.80 -1.73 0.56
CA ARG A 217 -10.48 -1.78 1.20
C ARG A 217 -10.47 -1.07 2.54
N TYR A 218 -9.46 -1.30 3.32
CA TYR A 218 -9.12 -0.39 4.41
C TYR A 218 -7.81 0.34 4.12
N ILE A 219 -7.72 1.53 4.64
CA ILE A 219 -6.59 2.43 4.46
C ILE A 219 -5.91 2.61 5.81
N VAL A 220 -4.61 2.38 5.85
CA VAL A 220 -3.75 2.78 6.95
C VAL A 220 -3.15 4.14 6.60
N ASN A 221 -3.61 5.20 7.25
CA ASN A 221 -3.12 6.55 7.05
C ASN A 221 -1.76 6.71 7.74
N VAL A 222 -0.70 6.77 6.96
CA VAL A 222 0.67 6.93 7.47
C VAL A 222 0.99 8.40 7.66
N GLU A 223 0.61 9.24 6.68
CA GLU A 223 0.84 10.67 6.73
C GLU A 223 0.14 11.32 7.92
N ASN A 224 0.90 12.06 8.74
CA ASN A 224 0.42 12.73 9.96
C ASN A 224 -0.07 11.79 11.09
N GLY A 225 0.15 10.47 10.96
CA GLY A 225 -0.20 9.49 11.99
C GLY A 225 1.00 9.08 12.86
N SER A 226 0.75 8.19 13.83
CA SER A 226 1.78 7.60 14.69
C SER A 226 2.85 6.81 13.92
N LEU A 227 2.54 6.39 12.69
CA LEU A 227 3.43 5.67 11.80
C LEU A 227 4.25 6.59 10.86
N ALA A 228 4.05 7.92 10.96
CA ALA A 228 4.59 8.89 10.00
C ALA A 228 6.10 9.13 10.11
N GLN A 229 6.74 8.81 11.22
CA GLN A 229 8.11 9.23 11.48
C GLN A 229 9.00 8.08 11.96
N GLY A 230 10.13 7.96 11.28
CA GLY A 230 11.25 7.16 11.69
C GLY A 230 11.06 5.65 11.57
N LEU A 231 10.04 5.20 10.85
CA LEU A 231 9.84 3.80 10.48
C LEU A 231 10.22 3.60 9.02
N SER A 232 10.52 2.37 8.65
CA SER A 232 10.55 1.94 7.26
C SER A 232 9.15 1.51 6.80
N ALA A 233 8.93 1.41 5.49
CA ALA A 233 7.70 0.85 4.95
C ALA A 233 7.44 -0.57 5.47
N PHE A 234 8.49 -1.37 5.63
CA PHE A 234 8.42 -2.71 6.19
C PHE A 234 7.85 -2.71 7.62
N GLU A 235 8.37 -1.85 8.49
CA GLU A 235 7.88 -1.70 9.86
C GLU A 235 6.46 -1.14 9.92
N VAL A 236 6.10 -0.24 8.99
CA VAL A 236 4.73 0.24 8.87
C VAL A 236 3.79 -0.90 8.51
N LEU A 237 4.17 -1.79 7.58
CA LEU A 237 3.38 -2.97 7.25
C LEU A 237 3.27 -3.94 8.43
N GLN A 238 4.37 -4.20 9.15
CA GLN A 238 4.35 -5.04 10.34
C GLN A 238 3.40 -4.51 11.42
N LYS A 239 3.32 -3.18 11.55
CA LYS A 239 2.46 -2.48 12.51
C LYS A 239 1.05 -2.22 11.99
N SER A 240 0.79 -2.52 10.70
CA SER A 240 -0.53 -2.34 10.09
C SER A 240 -1.45 -3.50 10.46
N PRO A 241 -2.67 -3.23 10.95
CA PRO A 241 -3.61 -4.27 11.30
C PRO A 241 -3.98 -5.14 10.11
N GLY A 242 -4.16 -6.45 10.36
CA GLY A 242 -4.59 -7.42 9.33
C GLY A 242 -3.52 -7.78 8.30
N ILE A 243 -2.31 -7.22 8.40
CA ILE A 243 -1.15 -7.60 7.59
C ILE A 243 -0.23 -8.49 8.42
N TRP A 244 0.13 -9.63 7.84
CA TRP A 244 1.05 -10.58 8.41
C TRP A 244 2.37 -10.50 7.63
N VAL A 245 3.41 -10.01 8.25
CA VAL A 245 4.74 -9.96 7.67
C VAL A 245 5.62 -10.96 8.41
N SER A 246 6.08 -11.98 7.70
CA SER A 246 6.90 -13.06 8.25
C SER A 246 8.40 -12.71 8.20
N GLN A 247 9.22 -13.55 8.81
CA GLN A 247 10.69 -13.38 8.85
C GLN A 247 11.34 -13.35 7.48
N ASP A 248 10.87 -14.21 6.59
CA ASP A 248 11.33 -14.34 5.21
C ASP A 248 10.86 -13.17 4.31
N GLY A 249 10.25 -12.13 4.89
CA GLY A 249 9.70 -11.00 4.15
C GLY A 249 8.37 -11.29 3.48
N SER A 250 7.80 -12.48 3.63
CA SER A 250 6.50 -12.78 3.06
C SER A 250 5.41 -11.95 3.71
N ILE A 251 4.57 -11.33 2.87
CA ILE A 251 3.47 -10.48 3.30
C ILE A 251 2.18 -11.22 2.98
N ARG A 252 1.30 -11.33 3.98
CA ARG A 252 0.02 -12.05 3.87
C ARG A 252 -1.11 -11.22 4.45
N ILE A 253 -2.30 -11.39 3.90
CA ILE A 253 -3.56 -10.96 4.49
C ILE A 253 -4.30 -12.24 4.88
N LYS A 254 -4.97 -12.28 6.04
CA LYS A 254 -5.71 -13.47 6.52
C LYS A 254 -4.84 -14.72 6.73
N GLY A 255 -3.62 -14.56 7.23
CA GLY A 255 -2.78 -15.66 7.76
C GLY A 255 -2.32 -16.75 6.78
N ASN A 256 -2.96 -16.97 5.64
CA ASN A 256 -2.69 -18.13 4.77
C ASN A 256 -2.41 -17.80 3.30
N GLN A 257 -2.66 -16.58 2.82
CA GLN A 257 -2.55 -16.25 1.40
C GLN A 257 -1.50 -15.18 1.16
N SER A 258 -0.51 -15.46 0.31
CA SER A 258 0.43 -14.46 -0.19
C SER A 258 -0.30 -13.35 -0.94
N VAL A 259 0.07 -12.11 -0.67
CA VAL A 259 -0.53 -10.93 -1.31
C VAL A 259 0.37 -10.38 -2.39
N MET A 260 -0.24 -9.65 -3.31
CA MET A 260 0.47 -8.79 -4.24
C MET A 260 0.82 -7.48 -3.54
N VAL A 261 2.10 -7.10 -3.50
CA VAL A 261 2.54 -5.81 -2.98
C VAL A 261 2.68 -4.82 -4.13
N MET A 262 2.04 -3.67 -3.99
CA MET A 262 2.11 -2.57 -4.96
C MET A 262 2.67 -1.32 -4.28
N ILE A 263 3.49 -0.58 -5.00
CA ILE A 263 3.94 0.76 -4.58
C ILE A 263 3.60 1.73 -5.71
N ASN A 264 2.74 2.71 -5.42
CA ASN A 264 2.24 3.65 -6.43
C ASN A 264 1.73 2.94 -7.69
N ASP A 265 0.81 1.97 -7.52
CA ASP A 265 0.22 1.18 -8.61
C ASP A 265 1.19 0.22 -9.34
N VAL A 266 2.46 0.14 -8.93
CA VAL A 266 3.46 -0.78 -9.48
C VAL A 266 3.60 -2.02 -8.59
N VAL A 267 3.36 -3.20 -9.13
CA VAL A 267 3.62 -4.47 -8.44
C VAL A 267 5.11 -4.67 -8.22
N GLN A 268 5.48 -5.01 -7.01
CA GLN A 268 6.87 -5.31 -6.67
C GLN A 268 7.18 -6.77 -6.98
N ARG A 269 8.09 -7.00 -7.92
CA ARG A 269 8.45 -8.32 -8.45
C ARG A 269 9.85 -8.70 -8.02
N MET A 270 10.06 -8.66 -6.73
CA MET A 270 11.30 -9.04 -6.10
C MET A 270 11.07 -10.39 -5.40
N SER A 271 12.13 -11.12 -5.11
CA SER A 271 12.04 -12.20 -4.13
C SER A 271 11.50 -11.63 -2.81
N GLN A 272 10.95 -12.47 -1.97
CA GLN A 272 10.40 -12.02 -0.68
C GLN A 272 11.45 -11.29 0.15
N ASP A 273 12.68 -11.81 0.19
CA ASP A 273 13.80 -11.19 0.89
C ASP A 273 14.16 -9.82 0.33
N ASP A 274 14.25 -9.70 -1.01
CA ASP A 274 14.60 -8.43 -1.65
C ASP A 274 13.49 -7.39 -1.51
N LEU A 275 12.23 -7.81 -1.55
CA LEU A 275 11.10 -6.95 -1.27
C LEU A 275 11.14 -6.45 0.18
N ALA A 276 11.47 -7.33 1.13
CA ALA A 276 11.63 -6.94 2.53
C ALA A 276 12.74 -5.89 2.69
N GLU A 277 13.91 -6.09 2.06
CA GLU A 277 15.02 -5.13 2.13
C GLU A 277 14.67 -3.82 1.43
N TYR A 278 14.02 -3.87 0.28
CA TYR A 278 13.54 -2.66 -0.39
C TYR A 278 12.53 -1.90 0.48
N LEU A 279 11.57 -2.57 1.09
CA LEU A 279 10.61 -1.94 2.00
C LEU A 279 11.27 -1.39 3.28
N LYS A 280 12.36 -2.01 3.75
CA LYS A 280 13.18 -1.48 4.85
C LYS A 280 13.94 -0.21 4.47
N SER A 281 14.31 -0.05 3.20
CA SER A 281 14.94 1.17 2.68
C SER A 281 13.96 2.32 2.47
N LEU A 282 12.67 2.03 2.25
CA LEU A 282 11.64 3.03 2.01
C LEU A 282 11.15 3.63 3.33
N ARG A 283 11.13 4.95 3.42
CA ARG A 283 10.80 5.67 4.67
C ARG A 283 9.29 5.85 4.84
N SER A 284 8.82 5.76 6.08
CA SER A 284 7.43 6.08 6.43
C SER A 284 7.06 7.54 6.14
N GLU A 285 8.03 8.46 6.26
CA GLU A 285 7.83 9.87 5.93
C GLU A 285 7.47 10.11 4.47
N ASP A 286 7.86 9.21 3.59
CA ASP A 286 7.56 9.26 2.17
C ASP A 286 6.23 8.57 1.81
N ILE A 287 5.62 7.84 2.76
CA ILE A 287 4.34 7.16 2.57
C ILE A 287 3.20 8.10 2.92
N SER A 288 2.21 8.20 2.04
CA SER A 288 0.95 8.87 2.33
C SER A 288 -0.02 7.93 3.05
N LYS A 289 -0.25 6.75 2.49
CA LYS A 289 -1.16 5.74 3.01
C LYS A 289 -0.82 4.34 2.48
N ILE A 290 -1.35 3.32 3.15
CA ILE A 290 -1.33 1.94 2.68
C ILE A 290 -2.76 1.48 2.51
N GLU A 291 -3.11 0.95 1.35
CA GLU A 291 -4.41 0.35 1.07
C GLU A 291 -4.30 -1.17 1.14
N VAL A 292 -5.18 -1.78 1.91
CA VAL A 292 -5.23 -3.23 2.08
C VAL A 292 -6.54 -3.74 1.49
N ILE A 293 -6.43 -4.52 0.42
CA ILE A 293 -7.54 -4.96 -0.42
C ILE A 293 -7.61 -6.48 -0.33
N SER A 294 -8.39 -6.99 0.62
CA SER A 294 -8.50 -8.44 0.83
C SER A 294 -9.22 -9.16 -0.31
N ASN A 295 -10.22 -8.50 -0.90
CA ASN A 295 -10.99 -9.01 -2.04
C ASN A 295 -10.93 -7.96 -3.14
N PRO A 296 -9.96 -8.05 -4.07
CA PRO A 296 -9.79 -7.03 -5.09
C PRO A 296 -11.01 -6.92 -6.03
N PRO A 297 -11.49 -5.68 -6.30
CA PRO A 297 -12.61 -5.44 -7.22
C PRO A 297 -12.21 -5.64 -8.70
N ALA A 298 -13.20 -5.51 -9.59
CA ALA A 298 -13.07 -5.87 -11.01
C ALA A 298 -12.03 -5.04 -11.79
N GLU A 299 -11.63 -3.86 -11.32
CA GLU A 299 -10.52 -3.09 -11.90
C GLU A 299 -9.15 -3.75 -11.73
N PHE A 300 -9.03 -4.68 -10.78
CA PHE A 300 -7.83 -5.52 -10.66
C PHE A 300 -8.02 -6.83 -11.41
N GLU A 301 -6.93 -7.46 -11.81
CA GLU A 301 -6.98 -8.76 -12.50
C GLU A 301 -7.77 -9.80 -11.72
N ALA A 302 -8.56 -10.63 -12.41
CA ALA A 302 -9.33 -11.69 -11.78
C ALA A 302 -8.44 -12.78 -11.16
N ALA A 303 -7.20 -12.88 -11.61
CA ALA A 303 -6.21 -13.80 -11.11
C ALA A 303 -5.63 -13.39 -9.76
N GLY A 304 -5.41 -14.39 -8.88
CA GLY A 304 -4.85 -14.25 -7.53
C GLY A 304 -5.92 -14.23 -6.44
N THR A 305 -5.65 -14.95 -5.37
CA THR A 305 -6.59 -15.16 -4.26
C THR A 305 -6.20 -14.42 -2.98
N GLY A 306 -4.93 -13.97 -2.86
CA GLY A 306 -4.37 -13.47 -1.60
C GLY A 306 -4.65 -12.00 -1.26
N GLY A 307 -5.19 -11.22 -2.17
CA GLY A 307 -5.43 -9.78 -1.98
C GLY A 307 -4.23 -8.90 -2.39
N ILE A 308 -4.34 -7.60 -2.10
CA ILE A 308 -3.36 -6.59 -2.49
C ILE A 308 -3.01 -5.72 -1.28
N VAL A 309 -1.72 -5.47 -1.09
CA VAL A 309 -1.19 -4.41 -0.21
C VAL A 309 -0.60 -3.32 -1.09
N HIS A 310 -1.24 -2.16 -1.12
CA HIS A 310 -0.87 -1.05 -1.99
C HIS A 310 -0.32 0.12 -1.17
N ILE A 311 0.98 0.37 -1.28
CA ILE A 311 1.68 1.48 -0.63
C ILE A 311 1.63 2.69 -1.55
N ILE A 312 1.04 3.78 -1.08
CA ILE A 312 0.92 5.03 -1.81
C ILE A 312 1.85 6.06 -1.20
N LEU A 313 2.81 6.52 -2.00
CA LEU A 313 3.77 7.53 -1.59
C LEU A 313 3.20 8.94 -1.71
N LYS A 314 3.75 9.89 -0.95
CA LYS A 314 3.37 11.30 -1.02
C LYS A 314 3.75 11.93 -2.36
N LYS A 315 2.89 12.79 -2.90
CA LYS A 315 3.15 13.55 -4.11
C LYS A 315 3.76 14.90 -3.76
N SER A 316 5.00 15.17 -4.17
CA SER A 316 5.62 16.49 -4.06
C SER A 316 5.84 17.13 -5.44
N ARG A 317 5.62 18.43 -5.52
CA ARG A 317 5.83 19.22 -6.76
C ARG A 317 7.15 19.99 -6.77
N LYS A 318 8.04 19.80 -5.79
CA LYS A 318 9.24 20.64 -5.60
C LYS A 318 10.48 19.93 -6.14
N ASP A 319 11.39 20.69 -6.74
CA ASP A 319 12.65 20.20 -7.27
C ASP A 319 13.63 19.79 -6.15
N GLY A 320 14.43 18.75 -6.39
CA GLY A 320 15.39 18.24 -5.41
C GLY A 320 15.94 16.87 -5.74
N MET A 321 16.76 16.35 -4.84
CA MET A 321 17.32 15.00 -4.89
C MET A 321 17.09 14.30 -3.57
N ASN A 322 16.72 13.04 -3.61
CA ASN A 322 16.66 12.16 -2.44
C ASN A 322 17.28 10.80 -2.76
N GLY A 323 17.69 10.09 -1.72
CA GLY A 323 18.22 8.76 -1.90
C GLY A 323 18.42 8.05 -0.58
N SER A 324 18.73 6.75 -0.68
CA SER A 324 19.01 5.89 0.46
C SER A 324 20.15 4.93 0.14
N LEU A 325 20.88 4.54 1.17
CA LEU A 325 21.85 3.45 1.14
C LEU A 325 21.52 2.51 2.28
N TYR A 326 21.67 1.22 2.08
CA TYR A 326 21.53 0.23 3.13
C TYR A 326 22.54 -0.90 2.99
N GLY A 327 22.86 -1.53 4.13
CA GLY A 327 23.66 -2.72 4.19
C GLY A 327 23.16 -3.63 5.31
N ARG A 328 23.23 -4.95 5.10
CA ARG A 328 22.83 -5.97 6.05
C ARG A 328 23.83 -7.09 6.06
N TYR A 329 24.18 -7.52 7.24
CA TYR A 329 24.87 -8.79 7.50
C TYR A 329 23.98 -9.66 8.37
N GLN A 330 23.85 -10.94 8.02
CA GLN A 330 23.09 -11.92 8.80
C GLN A 330 23.93 -13.19 8.95
N LYS A 331 24.08 -13.65 10.20
CA LYS A 331 24.62 -14.95 10.54
C LYS A 331 23.50 -15.96 10.69
N GLN A 332 23.59 -17.08 9.97
CA GLN A 332 22.59 -18.15 9.95
C GLN A 332 23.27 -19.51 10.09
N GLY A 333 23.39 -19.97 11.35
CA GLY A 333 24.17 -21.14 11.69
C GLY A 333 25.65 -20.97 11.34
N LYS A 334 26.22 -21.85 10.51
CA LYS A 334 27.57 -21.73 9.97
C LYS A 334 27.66 -20.75 8.81
N GLU A 335 26.57 -20.48 8.13
CA GLU A 335 26.47 -19.70 6.91
C GLU A 335 26.20 -18.22 7.18
N SER A 336 26.18 -17.39 6.13
CA SER A 336 25.90 -15.97 6.24
C SER A 336 25.23 -15.40 4.99
N LEU A 337 24.51 -14.30 5.19
CA LEU A 337 23.94 -13.46 4.15
C LEU A 337 24.54 -12.07 4.23
N TRP A 338 24.89 -11.51 3.07
CA TRP A 338 25.26 -10.13 2.87
C TRP A 338 24.32 -9.50 1.86
N SER A 339 23.79 -8.34 2.17
CA SER A 339 22.96 -7.58 1.25
C SER A 339 23.30 -6.10 1.34
N GLY A 340 23.32 -5.44 0.20
CA GLY A 340 23.54 -4.00 0.13
C GLY A 340 22.90 -3.40 -1.10
N GLY A 341 22.49 -2.14 -0.98
CA GLY A 341 21.85 -1.46 -2.10
C GLY A 341 21.64 0.01 -1.84
N GLY A 342 21.14 0.68 -2.85
CA GLY A 342 20.86 2.09 -2.76
C GLY A 342 19.82 2.55 -3.78
N SER A 343 19.28 3.72 -3.52
CA SER A 343 18.37 4.41 -4.43
C SER A 343 18.74 5.88 -4.54
N VAL A 344 18.51 6.45 -5.70
CA VAL A 344 18.59 7.89 -5.96
C VAL A 344 17.43 8.30 -6.84
N ALA A 345 16.81 9.43 -6.52
CA ALA A 345 15.80 10.05 -7.33
C ALA A 345 16.07 11.55 -7.43
N TYR A 346 15.93 12.09 -8.63
CA TYR A 346 16.17 13.49 -8.94
C TYR A 346 14.98 14.06 -9.70
N LYS A 347 14.48 15.21 -9.25
CA LYS A 347 13.42 15.95 -9.92
C LYS A 347 13.88 17.35 -10.23
N VAL A 348 13.72 17.76 -11.47
CA VAL A 348 13.95 19.12 -11.95
C VAL A 348 12.84 19.52 -12.91
N LYS A 349 12.12 20.60 -12.58
CA LYS A 349 11.00 21.09 -13.40
C LYS A 349 10.01 19.99 -13.78
N LYS A 350 9.96 19.62 -15.05
CA LYS A 350 9.04 18.62 -15.62
C LYS A 350 9.61 17.19 -15.65
N LEU A 351 10.92 17.03 -15.39
CA LEU A 351 11.59 15.75 -15.46
C LEU A 351 11.82 15.17 -14.08
N TYR A 352 11.44 13.90 -13.89
CA TYR A 352 11.76 13.07 -12.76
C TYR A 352 12.53 11.85 -13.25
N VAL A 353 13.66 11.53 -12.63
CA VAL A 353 14.46 10.32 -12.89
C VAL A 353 14.74 9.63 -11.57
N ALA A 354 14.62 8.31 -11.54
CA ALA A 354 15.00 7.52 -10.37
C ALA A 354 15.71 6.24 -10.79
N ALA A 355 16.68 5.85 -9.98
CA ALA A 355 17.39 4.59 -10.11
C ALA A 355 17.53 3.95 -8.73
N ASN A 356 17.39 2.63 -8.68
CA ASN A 356 17.78 1.83 -7.52
C ASN A 356 18.50 0.57 -7.97
N GLY A 357 19.33 0.03 -7.08
CA GLY A 357 20.03 -1.22 -7.31
C GLY A 357 20.36 -1.89 -6.00
N SER A 358 20.44 -3.22 -6.02
CA SER A 358 20.81 -4.05 -4.88
C SER A 358 21.61 -5.27 -5.30
N TYR A 359 22.41 -5.76 -4.36
CA TYR A 359 23.13 -7.01 -4.45
C TYR A 359 22.93 -7.80 -3.16
N THR A 360 22.64 -9.10 -3.30
CA THR A 360 22.52 -10.02 -2.19
C THR A 360 23.37 -11.27 -2.46
N LYS A 361 24.18 -11.67 -1.49
CA LYS A 361 24.88 -12.93 -1.44
C LYS A 361 24.38 -13.69 -0.24
N ASP A 362 23.70 -14.82 -0.45
CA ASP A 362 23.10 -15.64 0.59
C ASP A 362 23.64 -17.06 0.52
N ARG A 363 24.17 -17.55 1.65
CA ARG A 363 24.50 -18.94 1.88
C ARG A 363 23.65 -19.44 3.01
N ASN A 364 22.94 -20.53 2.78
CA ASN A 364 22.10 -21.16 3.78
C ASN A 364 22.08 -22.67 3.60
N SER A 365 21.67 -23.38 4.64
CA SER A 365 21.53 -24.82 4.60
C SER A 365 20.26 -25.28 5.30
N SER A 366 19.80 -26.48 4.94
CA SER A 366 18.69 -27.13 5.59
C SER A 366 18.93 -28.64 5.65
N PHE A 367 18.28 -29.30 6.60
CA PHE A 367 18.23 -30.73 6.76
C PHE A 367 16.79 -31.17 6.60
N GLY A 368 16.56 -32.29 5.85
CA GLY A 368 15.23 -32.88 5.64
C GLY A 368 15.27 -34.39 5.81
N GLU A 369 14.17 -34.96 6.22
CA GLU A 369 13.91 -36.38 6.28
C GLU A 369 12.55 -36.65 5.62
N GLU A 370 12.47 -37.70 4.83
CA GLU A 370 11.23 -38.19 4.25
C GLU A 370 11.12 -39.68 4.44
N THR A 371 9.96 -40.14 4.81
CA THR A 371 9.63 -41.58 4.85
C THR A 371 8.34 -41.83 4.07
N VAL A 372 8.40 -42.76 3.13
CA VAL A 372 7.26 -43.17 2.35
C VAL A 372 6.96 -44.65 2.72
N PHE A 373 5.72 -44.91 3.11
CA PHE A 373 5.20 -46.24 3.35
C PHE A 373 4.33 -46.62 2.18
N TYR A 374 4.65 -47.70 1.51
CA TYR A 374 3.93 -48.19 0.34
C TYR A 374 2.89 -49.22 0.70
N PRO A 375 1.83 -49.44 -0.13
CA PRO A 375 0.78 -50.40 0.12
C PRO A 375 1.27 -51.85 0.15
N ASP A 376 2.38 -52.18 -0.50
CA ASP A 376 3.00 -53.49 -0.51
C ASP A 376 3.81 -53.81 0.76
N GLY A 377 3.85 -52.90 1.73
CA GLY A 377 4.60 -53.05 2.98
C GLY A 377 6.05 -52.60 2.89
N SER A 378 6.56 -52.27 1.71
CA SER A 378 7.90 -51.69 1.58
C SER A 378 7.96 -50.25 2.11
N THR A 379 9.17 -49.79 2.44
CA THR A 379 9.37 -48.40 2.88
C THR A 379 10.56 -47.79 2.19
N PHE A 380 10.41 -46.53 1.83
CA PHE A 380 11.50 -45.68 1.38
C PHE A 380 11.77 -44.60 2.42
N SER A 381 13.01 -44.40 2.80
CA SER A 381 13.39 -43.26 3.65
C SER A 381 14.64 -42.59 3.15
N ASN A 382 14.67 -41.27 3.27
CA ASN A 382 15.83 -40.46 2.93
C ASN A 382 16.15 -39.43 4.01
N LYS A 383 17.45 -39.07 4.07
CA LYS A 383 17.98 -37.97 4.88
C LYS A 383 18.78 -37.07 3.97
N THR A 384 18.32 -35.84 3.78
CA THR A 384 18.92 -34.91 2.82
C THR A 384 19.51 -33.70 3.53
N ASN A 385 20.82 -33.47 3.32
CA ASN A 385 21.47 -32.21 3.64
C ASN A 385 21.50 -31.34 2.38
N ARG A 386 20.97 -30.14 2.48
CA ARG A 386 20.94 -29.18 1.39
C ARG A 386 21.76 -27.96 1.73
N SER A 387 22.60 -27.51 0.80
CA SER A 387 23.37 -26.28 0.85
C SER A 387 23.02 -25.39 -0.34
N ASN A 388 22.78 -24.13 -0.09
CA ASN A 388 22.43 -23.14 -1.11
C ASN A 388 23.47 -22.01 -1.13
N ASN A 389 23.86 -21.59 -2.32
CA ASN A 389 24.73 -20.43 -2.55
C ASN A 389 24.07 -19.55 -3.61
N ILE A 390 23.50 -18.42 -3.17
CA ILE A 390 22.64 -17.57 -3.97
C ILE A 390 23.32 -16.22 -4.18
N SER A 391 23.34 -15.73 -5.42
CA SER A 391 23.74 -14.37 -5.76
C SER A 391 22.63 -13.69 -6.54
N ARG A 392 22.20 -12.52 -6.10
CA ARG A 392 21.14 -11.74 -6.77
C ARG A 392 21.60 -10.34 -7.05
N HIS A 393 21.44 -9.89 -8.27
CA HIS A 393 21.57 -8.49 -8.70
C HIS A 393 20.22 -8.00 -9.16
N GLN A 394 19.84 -6.81 -8.73
CA GLN A 394 18.59 -6.20 -9.18
C GLN A 394 18.81 -4.72 -9.45
N TYR A 395 18.12 -4.20 -10.46
CA TYR A 395 18.08 -2.77 -10.72
C TYR A 395 16.69 -2.34 -11.22
N ARG A 396 16.40 -1.06 -11.02
CA ARG A 396 15.26 -0.37 -11.64
C ARG A 396 15.69 1.05 -11.99
N VAL A 397 15.39 1.45 -13.22
CA VAL A 397 15.57 2.82 -13.70
C VAL A 397 14.23 3.29 -14.21
N SER A 398 13.85 4.51 -13.88
CA SER A 398 12.61 5.11 -14.35
C SER A 398 12.78 6.60 -14.67
N ALA A 399 12.06 7.06 -15.68
CA ALA A 399 11.95 8.46 -16.03
C ALA A 399 10.48 8.83 -16.24
N VAL A 400 10.06 9.99 -15.72
CA VAL A 400 8.73 10.55 -15.93
C VAL A 400 8.88 11.98 -16.40
N TYR A 401 8.19 12.32 -17.50
CA TYR A 401 8.16 13.66 -18.05
C TYR A 401 6.74 14.21 -18.02
N ASP A 402 6.54 15.31 -17.28
CA ASP A 402 5.28 16.04 -17.24
C ASP A 402 5.16 16.93 -18.48
N ILE A 403 4.48 16.47 -19.53
CA ILE A 403 4.24 17.23 -20.77
C ILE A 403 3.51 18.53 -20.40
N SER A 404 2.47 18.41 -19.59
CA SER A 404 1.69 19.50 -19.01
C SER A 404 1.25 19.18 -17.57
N SER A 405 0.51 20.07 -16.92
CA SER A 405 -0.12 19.80 -15.63
C SER A 405 -1.14 18.66 -15.66
N LYS A 406 -1.62 18.29 -16.87
CA LYS A 406 -2.64 17.26 -17.08
C LYS A 406 -2.09 16.00 -17.75
N GLN A 407 -0.93 16.04 -18.37
CA GLN A 407 -0.41 14.94 -19.19
C GLN A 407 1.01 14.60 -18.77
N SER A 408 1.28 13.30 -18.62
CA SER A 408 2.62 12.78 -18.34
C SER A 408 2.89 11.50 -19.13
N ILE A 409 4.14 11.32 -19.51
CA ILE A 409 4.66 10.08 -20.08
C ILE A 409 5.75 9.54 -19.15
N ALA A 410 5.80 8.23 -18.99
CA ALA A 410 6.76 7.57 -18.14
C ALA A 410 7.30 6.30 -18.77
N ILE A 411 8.58 6.03 -18.56
CA ILE A 411 9.24 4.79 -18.94
C ILE A 411 9.95 4.23 -17.71
N GLN A 412 9.86 2.92 -17.54
CA GLN A 412 10.58 2.18 -16.49
C GLN A 412 11.18 0.93 -17.09
N ASN A 413 12.42 0.64 -16.72
CA ASN A 413 13.06 -0.66 -16.94
C ASN A 413 13.48 -1.26 -15.60
N THR A 414 13.18 -2.55 -15.42
CA THR A 414 13.55 -3.33 -14.24
C THR A 414 14.25 -4.59 -14.70
N GLY A 415 15.41 -4.89 -14.13
CA GLY A 415 16.13 -6.11 -14.43
C GLY A 415 16.64 -6.80 -13.17
N SER A 416 16.78 -8.14 -13.25
CA SER A 416 17.41 -8.94 -12.22
C SER A 416 18.16 -10.12 -12.81
N THR A 417 19.28 -10.48 -12.17
CA THR A 417 20.00 -11.74 -12.39
C THR A 417 20.04 -12.49 -11.07
N ASN A 418 19.55 -13.72 -11.07
CA ASN A 418 19.60 -14.63 -9.93
C ASN A 418 20.41 -15.86 -10.29
N GLN A 419 21.51 -16.10 -9.59
CA GLN A 419 22.34 -17.30 -9.69
C GLN A 419 22.17 -18.11 -8.41
N LEU A 420 21.86 -19.38 -8.55
CA LEU A 420 21.59 -20.30 -7.46
C LEU A 420 22.34 -21.60 -7.71
N ALA A 421 23.36 -21.85 -6.89
CA ALA A 421 24.01 -23.15 -6.82
C ALA A 421 23.51 -23.89 -5.57
N GLN A 422 22.99 -25.11 -5.74
CA GLN A 422 22.46 -25.95 -4.68
C GLN A 422 23.13 -27.32 -4.72
N LEU A 423 23.50 -27.81 -3.54
CA LEU A 423 24.01 -29.14 -3.35
C LEU A 423 23.10 -29.92 -2.43
N PHE A 424 22.60 -31.06 -2.88
CA PHE A 424 21.87 -32.02 -2.09
C PHE A 424 22.70 -33.26 -1.89
N LEU A 425 22.86 -33.68 -0.63
CA LEU A 425 23.51 -34.91 -0.23
C LEU A 425 22.46 -35.73 0.51
N THR A 426 22.09 -36.88 -0.07
CA THR A 426 20.94 -37.66 0.37
C THR A 426 21.38 -39.10 0.64
N ASP A 427 21.22 -39.55 1.89
CA ASP A 427 21.30 -40.96 2.28
C ASP A 427 19.93 -41.59 2.04
N ILE A 428 19.89 -42.74 1.40
CA ILE A 428 18.68 -43.47 0.97
C ILE A 428 18.68 -44.86 1.60
N VAL A 429 17.51 -45.23 2.13
CA VAL A 429 17.20 -46.60 2.57
C VAL A 429 15.91 -47.03 1.95
N TYR A 430 15.93 -48.01 1.08
CA TYR A 430 14.74 -48.67 0.55
C TYR A 430 14.63 -50.08 1.16
N GLN A 431 13.62 -50.29 1.95
CA GLN A 431 13.39 -51.51 2.71
C GLN A 431 12.29 -52.35 2.06
N THR A 432 12.67 -53.51 1.57
CA THR A 432 11.78 -54.60 1.21
C THR A 432 12.08 -55.76 2.15
N SER A 433 12.10 -57.01 1.67
CA SER A 433 12.62 -58.16 2.41
C SER A 433 14.16 -57.99 2.69
N VAL A 434 14.84 -57.27 1.83
CA VAL A 434 16.27 -56.93 1.96
C VAL A 434 16.43 -55.41 1.82
N ALA A 435 17.23 -54.84 2.72
CA ALA A 435 17.50 -53.37 2.67
C ALA A 435 18.47 -53.04 1.50
N GLN A 436 18.09 -52.09 0.69
CA GLN A 436 18.94 -51.41 -0.27
C GLN A 436 19.38 -50.07 0.28
N LEU A 437 20.67 -49.91 0.51
CA LEU A 437 21.24 -48.63 0.94
C LEU A 437 21.74 -47.86 -0.30
N GLY A 438 21.49 -46.58 -0.32
CA GLY A 438 21.88 -45.71 -1.41
C GLY A 438 22.40 -44.37 -0.94
N TYR A 439 23.12 -43.72 -1.82
CA TYR A 439 23.58 -42.36 -1.66
C TYR A 439 23.35 -41.61 -2.96
N ALA A 440 22.76 -40.42 -2.87
CA ALA A 440 22.55 -39.51 -3.99
C ALA A 440 23.23 -38.16 -3.74
N ARG A 441 23.93 -37.68 -4.74
CA ARG A 441 24.46 -36.34 -4.80
C ARG A 441 23.84 -35.62 -6.01
N SER A 442 23.17 -34.48 -5.76
CA SER A 442 22.59 -33.64 -6.81
C SER A 442 23.19 -32.24 -6.71
N ASP A 443 23.86 -31.83 -7.78
CA ASP A 443 24.45 -30.50 -7.95
C ASP A 443 23.60 -29.72 -8.94
N TRP A 444 22.94 -28.64 -8.46
CA TRP A 444 22.10 -27.77 -9.27
C TRP A 444 22.76 -26.43 -9.45
N ASP A 445 22.87 -26.00 -10.69
CA ASP A 445 23.28 -24.65 -11.06
C ASP A 445 22.18 -23.99 -11.90
N ARG A 446 21.67 -22.87 -11.45
CA ARG A 446 20.56 -22.15 -12.08
C ARG A 446 20.89 -20.68 -12.22
N LYS A 447 20.72 -20.15 -13.43
CA LYS A 447 20.82 -18.74 -13.72
C LYS A 447 19.52 -18.27 -14.34
N ILE A 448 18.90 -17.25 -13.74
CA ILE A 448 17.69 -16.60 -14.22
C ILE A 448 18.00 -15.13 -14.51
N ASN A 449 17.71 -14.68 -15.74
CA ASN A 449 17.78 -13.29 -16.14
C ASN A 449 16.38 -12.82 -16.46
N PHE A 450 15.95 -11.76 -15.78
CA PHE A 450 14.65 -11.11 -16.00
C PHE A 450 14.86 -9.66 -16.43
N ASN A 451 14.13 -9.23 -17.44
CA ASN A 451 14.06 -7.84 -17.87
C ASN A 451 12.61 -7.46 -18.16
N SER A 452 12.18 -6.26 -17.78
CA SER A 452 10.84 -5.74 -18.06
C SER A 452 10.89 -4.25 -18.31
N THR A 453 10.29 -3.83 -19.44
CA THR A 453 10.15 -2.42 -19.82
C THR A 453 8.68 -2.06 -19.86
N THR A 454 8.32 -0.96 -19.21
CA THR A 454 6.96 -0.40 -19.14
C THR A 454 6.95 1.00 -19.71
N LEU A 455 6.01 1.30 -20.58
CA LEU A 455 5.66 2.62 -21.07
C LEU A 455 4.28 2.99 -20.56
N ASN A 456 4.13 4.21 -20.01
CA ASN A 456 2.88 4.66 -19.42
C ASN A 456 2.58 6.09 -19.86
N TYR A 457 1.35 6.33 -20.36
CA TYR A 457 0.85 7.67 -20.63
C TYR A 457 -0.40 7.93 -19.80
N THR A 458 -0.44 9.05 -19.11
CA THR A 458 -1.57 9.46 -18.26
C THR A 458 -2.08 10.83 -18.67
N TRP A 459 -3.38 10.92 -18.93
CA TRP A 459 -4.09 12.16 -19.18
C TRP A 459 -5.16 12.41 -18.12
N LYS A 460 -4.98 13.44 -17.30
CA LYS A 460 -5.98 13.96 -16.35
C LYS A 460 -6.95 14.87 -17.09
N ILE A 461 -8.19 14.44 -17.20
CA ILE A 461 -9.21 15.12 -18.03
C ILE A 461 -9.72 16.35 -17.28
N ASP A 462 -10.04 16.20 -15.99
CA ASP A 462 -10.61 17.25 -15.17
C ASP A 462 -9.99 17.28 -13.75
N SER A 463 -10.43 18.24 -12.92
CA SER A 463 -10.02 18.38 -11.52
C SER A 463 -10.77 17.46 -10.56
N LEU A 464 -11.82 16.78 -11.01
CA LEU A 464 -12.63 15.86 -10.20
C LEU A 464 -11.97 14.47 -10.07
N GLY A 465 -10.93 14.18 -10.86
CA GLY A 465 -10.22 12.91 -10.86
C GLY A 465 -10.46 12.05 -12.10
N SER A 466 -11.18 12.57 -13.12
CA SER A 466 -11.35 11.85 -14.38
C SER A 466 -10.02 11.75 -15.12
N SER A 467 -9.70 10.57 -15.64
CA SER A 467 -8.42 10.31 -16.31
C SER A 467 -8.52 9.21 -17.36
N LEU A 468 -7.59 9.26 -18.32
CA LEU A 468 -7.34 8.21 -19.29
C LEU A 468 -5.88 7.79 -19.18
N LYS A 469 -5.62 6.48 -19.12
CA LYS A 469 -4.27 5.92 -19.05
C LYS A 469 -4.07 4.89 -20.15
N PHE A 470 -2.86 4.87 -20.73
CA PHE A 470 -2.40 3.83 -21.65
C PHE A 470 -1.12 3.23 -21.07
N ILE A 471 -1.04 1.91 -21.04
CA ILE A 471 0.09 1.16 -20.49
C ILE A 471 0.52 0.14 -21.54
N GLY A 472 1.81 0.09 -21.83
CA GLY A 472 2.44 -0.93 -22.68
C GLY A 472 3.58 -1.59 -21.91
N ASP A 473 3.63 -2.91 -21.92
CA ASP A 473 4.65 -3.69 -21.22
C ASP A 473 5.26 -4.74 -22.15
N TYR A 474 6.58 -4.88 -22.05
CA TYR A 474 7.34 -6.01 -22.54
C TYR A 474 8.15 -6.61 -21.39
N SER A 475 8.14 -7.94 -21.28
CA SER A 475 8.97 -8.66 -20.30
C SER A 475 9.57 -9.91 -20.90
N GLU A 476 10.81 -10.18 -20.54
CA GLU A 476 11.55 -11.37 -20.91
C GLU A 476 12.12 -12.05 -19.64
N ASN A 477 12.05 -13.37 -19.60
CA ASN A 477 12.67 -14.19 -18.57
C ASN A 477 13.39 -15.34 -19.24
N ALA A 478 14.72 -15.36 -19.15
CA ALA A 478 15.59 -16.42 -19.62
C ALA A 478 16.15 -17.19 -18.44
N LYS A 479 15.95 -18.51 -18.41
CA LYS A 479 16.46 -19.42 -17.39
C LYS A 479 17.37 -20.46 -18.05
N ASN A 480 18.55 -20.66 -17.47
CA ASN A 480 19.41 -21.79 -17.73
C ASN A 480 19.62 -22.56 -16.43
N GLU A 481 19.36 -23.85 -16.46
CA GLU A 481 19.53 -24.73 -15.30
C GLU A 481 20.21 -26.02 -15.71
N GLU A 482 21.19 -26.43 -14.92
CA GLU A 482 21.85 -27.73 -15.02
C GLU A 482 21.72 -28.44 -13.68
N ASN A 483 21.30 -29.72 -13.71
CA ASN A 483 21.31 -30.63 -12.57
C ASN A 483 22.15 -31.85 -12.90
N LYS A 484 23.19 -32.09 -12.12
CA LYS A 484 24.00 -33.32 -12.18
C LYS A 484 23.61 -34.21 -11.02
N LEU A 485 23.10 -35.39 -11.29
CA LEU A 485 22.65 -36.37 -10.32
C LEU A 485 23.56 -37.62 -10.39
N SER A 486 24.23 -37.88 -9.30
CA SER A 486 24.99 -39.12 -9.09
C SER A 486 24.31 -39.96 -8.03
N THR A 487 23.91 -41.17 -8.33
CA THR A 487 23.31 -42.13 -7.39
C THR A 487 24.14 -43.42 -7.32
N SER A 488 24.23 -44.00 -6.13
CA SER A 488 24.87 -45.29 -5.91
C SER A 488 24.08 -46.11 -4.90
N TYR A 489 23.96 -47.42 -5.13
CA TYR A 489 23.25 -48.37 -4.28
C TYR A 489 24.12 -49.61 -3.99
N THR A 490 23.93 -50.19 -2.81
CA THR A 490 24.71 -51.33 -2.34
C THR A 490 24.15 -52.69 -2.74
N ASN A 491 22.82 -52.80 -2.94
CA ASN A 491 22.17 -54.07 -3.19
C ASN A 491 20.90 -53.92 -4.08
N PRO A 492 20.99 -54.30 -5.38
CA PRO A 492 22.22 -54.68 -6.10
C PRO A 492 23.17 -53.45 -6.23
N LEU A 493 24.44 -53.73 -6.41
CA LEU A 493 25.43 -52.65 -6.66
C LEU A 493 25.09 -51.99 -8.00
N LYS A 494 24.71 -50.72 -7.92
CA LYS A 494 24.31 -49.90 -9.08
C LYS A 494 24.86 -48.48 -8.88
N SER A 495 25.44 -47.95 -9.91
CA SER A 495 25.84 -46.51 -9.95
C SER A 495 25.33 -45.88 -11.22
N MET A 496 24.81 -44.68 -11.12
CA MET A 496 24.29 -43.90 -12.25
C MET A 496 24.77 -42.47 -12.12
N LEU A 497 25.20 -41.89 -13.20
CA LEU A 497 25.49 -40.47 -13.32
C LEU A 497 24.63 -39.92 -14.48
N SER A 498 23.83 -38.93 -14.18
CA SER A 498 22.97 -38.26 -15.16
C SER A 498 23.10 -36.76 -15.03
N ARG A 499 22.77 -36.04 -16.09
CA ARG A 499 22.56 -34.59 -16.04
C ARG A 499 21.32 -34.21 -16.78
N THR A 500 20.70 -33.13 -16.31
CA THR A 500 19.55 -32.52 -16.96
C THR A 500 19.84 -31.06 -17.23
N LEU A 501 19.73 -30.62 -18.47
CA LEU A 501 19.86 -29.24 -18.90
C LEU A 501 18.46 -28.70 -19.18
N THR A 502 18.08 -27.54 -18.59
CA THR A 502 16.74 -26.97 -18.76
C THR A 502 16.80 -25.50 -19.16
N PRO A 503 17.19 -25.19 -20.41
CA PRO A 503 17.04 -23.83 -20.92
C PRO A 503 15.58 -23.49 -21.11
N SER A 504 15.16 -22.28 -20.74
CA SER A 504 13.84 -21.77 -21.05
C SER A 504 13.83 -20.25 -21.29
N SER A 505 12.98 -19.84 -22.21
CA SER A 505 12.68 -18.43 -22.48
C SER A 505 11.19 -18.18 -22.37
N THR A 506 10.82 -17.05 -21.83
CA THR A 506 9.43 -16.59 -21.76
C THR A 506 9.37 -15.12 -22.11
N GLU A 507 8.58 -14.76 -23.11
CA GLU A 507 8.31 -13.40 -23.53
C GLU A 507 6.85 -13.04 -23.26
N ILE A 508 6.60 -11.82 -22.79
CA ILE A 508 5.27 -11.31 -22.48
C ILE A 508 5.11 -9.91 -23.06
N TYR A 509 4.09 -9.72 -23.86
CA TYR A 509 3.64 -8.46 -24.38
C TYR A 509 2.28 -8.12 -23.78
N ALA A 510 2.08 -6.90 -23.28
CA ALA A 510 0.78 -6.48 -22.79
C ALA A 510 0.49 -5.02 -23.12
N ALA A 511 -0.79 -4.74 -23.42
CA ALA A 511 -1.30 -3.39 -23.63
C ALA A 511 -2.61 -3.21 -22.88
N GLN A 512 -2.78 -2.07 -22.20
CA GLN A 512 -3.95 -1.76 -21.39
C GLN A 512 -4.36 -0.30 -21.56
N ALA A 513 -5.67 -0.05 -21.59
CA ALA A 513 -6.23 1.29 -21.55
C ALA A 513 -7.30 1.37 -20.47
N ASP A 514 -7.19 2.36 -19.56
CA ASP A 514 -8.09 2.57 -18.43
C ASP A 514 -8.69 3.96 -18.49
N TYR A 515 -10.00 4.03 -18.34
CA TYR A 515 -10.77 5.27 -18.24
C TYR A 515 -11.42 5.37 -16.87
N THR A 516 -11.23 6.50 -16.20
CA THR A 516 -11.90 6.85 -14.95
C THR A 516 -12.74 8.10 -15.16
N LYS A 517 -14.00 8.07 -14.74
CA LYS A 517 -14.88 9.23 -14.71
C LYS A 517 -15.41 9.44 -13.30
N THR A 518 -15.16 10.62 -12.76
CA THR A 518 -15.67 11.03 -11.44
C THR A 518 -16.65 12.20 -11.65
N TRP A 519 -17.86 12.08 -11.07
CA TRP A 519 -18.88 13.11 -11.10
C TRP A 519 -18.97 13.87 -9.76
N LYS A 520 -19.48 15.09 -9.80
CA LYS A 520 -19.66 15.93 -8.60
C LYS A 520 -20.54 15.30 -7.52
N ASN A 521 -21.49 14.45 -7.90
CA ASN A 521 -22.39 13.71 -7.00
C ASN A 521 -21.78 12.45 -6.37
N LYS A 522 -20.44 12.35 -6.34
CA LYS A 522 -19.67 11.23 -5.77
C LYS A 522 -19.95 9.88 -6.43
N ILE A 523 -20.28 9.87 -7.70
CA ILE A 523 -20.29 8.68 -8.53
C ILE A 523 -18.91 8.56 -9.17
N GLU A 524 -18.32 7.38 -9.13
CA GLU A 524 -17.09 7.06 -9.85
C GLU A 524 -17.31 5.84 -10.75
N PHE A 525 -17.00 5.99 -12.02
CA PHE A 525 -16.96 4.92 -13.00
C PHE A 525 -15.51 4.65 -13.37
N LYS A 526 -15.13 3.37 -13.44
CA LYS A 526 -13.86 2.94 -14.03
C LYS A 526 -14.16 1.84 -15.03
N GLY A 527 -13.56 1.94 -16.21
CA GLY A 527 -13.64 0.91 -17.23
C GLY A 527 -12.30 0.79 -17.96
N GLY A 528 -11.98 -0.40 -18.41
CA GLY A 528 -10.74 -0.60 -19.13
C GLY A 528 -10.73 -1.88 -19.93
N VAL A 529 -9.78 -1.93 -20.88
CA VAL A 529 -9.48 -3.06 -21.73
C VAL A 529 -8.01 -3.43 -21.59
N LYS A 530 -7.71 -4.73 -21.62
CA LYS A 530 -6.33 -5.24 -21.64
C LYS A 530 -6.24 -6.39 -22.63
N TYR A 531 -5.12 -6.44 -23.34
CA TYR A 531 -4.68 -7.59 -24.12
C TYR A 531 -3.27 -7.97 -23.72
N SER A 532 -3.00 -9.28 -23.58
CA SER A 532 -1.64 -9.79 -23.40
C SER A 532 -1.40 -11.05 -24.22
N ALA A 533 -0.15 -11.21 -24.65
CA ALA A 533 0.34 -12.37 -25.38
C ALA A 533 1.60 -12.89 -24.68
N ILE A 534 1.67 -14.20 -24.50
CA ILE A 534 2.75 -14.92 -23.82
C ILE A 534 3.27 -15.98 -24.76
N GLU A 535 4.58 -16.02 -24.95
CA GLU A 535 5.27 -17.09 -25.65
C GLU A 535 6.33 -17.67 -24.73
N ARG A 536 6.34 -19.02 -24.62
CA ARG A 536 7.32 -19.72 -23.79
C ARG A 536 7.88 -20.92 -24.57
N ASP A 537 9.19 -21.02 -24.55
CA ASP A 537 9.96 -22.16 -25.01
C ASP A 537 10.69 -22.74 -23.79
N ASN A 538 10.45 -24.00 -23.48
CA ASN A 538 11.06 -24.71 -22.38
C ASN A 538 11.59 -26.04 -22.90
N GLU A 539 12.89 -26.18 -22.91
CA GLU A 539 13.54 -27.45 -23.29
C GLU A 539 14.14 -28.13 -22.05
N SER A 540 14.08 -29.44 -22.02
CA SER A 540 14.72 -30.27 -21.02
C SER A 540 15.45 -31.40 -21.72
N ILE A 541 16.75 -31.38 -21.62
CA ILE A 541 17.66 -32.38 -22.20
C ILE A 541 18.20 -33.22 -21.05
N SER A 542 17.80 -34.48 -20.99
CA SER A 542 18.29 -35.42 -19.99
C SER A 542 19.28 -36.36 -20.62
N GLU A 543 20.45 -36.52 -20.00
CA GLU A 543 21.57 -37.32 -20.51
C GLU A 543 22.10 -38.23 -19.41
N ASN A 544 22.49 -39.43 -19.77
CA ASN A 544 23.16 -40.36 -18.89
C ASN A 544 24.64 -40.42 -19.29
N ASP A 545 25.52 -40.55 -18.29
CA ASP A 545 26.93 -40.87 -18.52
C ASP A 545 27.08 -42.32 -18.90
N VAL A 546 27.62 -42.57 -20.06
CA VAL A 546 27.97 -43.92 -20.54
C VAL A 546 29.48 -43.89 -20.85
N GLN A 547 30.26 -44.43 -19.92
CA GLN A 547 31.73 -44.49 -20.04
C GLN A 547 32.39 -43.13 -20.25
N GLY A 548 31.91 -42.10 -19.57
CA GLY A 548 32.45 -40.72 -19.67
C GLY A 548 31.88 -39.91 -20.83
N ILE A 549 30.91 -40.45 -21.58
CA ILE A 549 30.22 -39.74 -22.68
C ILE A 549 28.79 -39.49 -22.28
N TRP A 550 28.32 -38.22 -22.41
CA TRP A 550 26.95 -37.86 -22.18
C TRP A 550 26.06 -38.29 -23.36
N VAL A 551 25.15 -39.22 -23.12
CA VAL A 551 24.23 -39.76 -24.10
C VAL A 551 22.81 -39.30 -23.77
N ASN A 552 22.16 -38.63 -24.73
CA ASN A 552 20.77 -38.14 -24.55
C ASN A 552 19.82 -39.31 -24.31
N ASN A 553 18.93 -39.13 -23.31
CA ASN A 553 17.83 -40.02 -23.01
C ASN A 553 16.52 -39.43 -23.54
N PRO A 554 16.06 -39.80 -24.73
CA PRO A 554 14.89 -39.19 -25.34
C PRO A 554 13.57 -39.51 -24.61
N SER A 555 13.54 -40.58 -23.79
CA SER A 555 12.32 -40.98 -23.04
C SER A 555 11.94 -40.00 -21.93
N ILE A 556 12.91 -39.20 -21.45
CA ILE A 556 12.76 -38.20 -20.41
C ILE A 556 13.25 -36.82 -20.81
N SER A 557 13.64 -36.61 -22.09
CA SER A 557 13.91 -35.31 -22.70
C SER A 557 12.65 -34.78 -23.36
N ASN A 558 12.39 -33.46 -23.24
CA ASN A 558 11.24 -32.85 -23.86
C ASN A 558 11.51 -31.38 -24.21
N ARG A 559 10.88 -30.91 -25.30
CA ARG A 559 10.75 -29.47 -25.59
C ARG A 559 9.27 -29.12 -25.63
N PHE A 560 8.87 -28.16 -24.79
CA PHE A 560 7.50 -27.72 -24.62
C PHE A 560 7.34 -26.26 -25.03
N LEU A 561 6.56 -26.04 -26.08
CA LEU A 561 6.19 -24.74 -26.59
C LEU A 561 4.82 -24.36 -26.04
N TYR A 562 4.70 -23.17 -25.45
CA TYR A 562 3.44 -22.68 -24.90
C TYR A 562 3.16 -21.26 -25.37
N LYS A 563 1.94 -21.05 -25.92
CA LYS A 563 1.44 -19.73 -26.30
C LYS A 563 0.11 -19.46 -25.63
N GLU A 564 -0.05 -18.27 -25.05
CA GLU A 564 -1.31 -17.85 -24.41
C GLU A 564 -1.66 -16.42 -24.82
N GLN A 565 -2.93 -16.19 -25.11
CA GLN A 565 -3.51 -14.89 -25.40
C GLN A 565 -4.65 -14.61 -24.41
N LEU A 566 -4.68 -13.42 -23.84
CA LEU A 566 -5.65 -12.98 -22.87
C LEU A 566 -6.27 -11.67 -23.33
N ALA A 567 -7.59 -11.65 -23.49
CA ALA A 567 -8.35 -10.43 -23.75
C ALA A 567 -9.27 -10.16 -22.57
N MET A 568 -9.29 -8.94 -22.05
CA MET A 568 -10.00 -8.58 -20.83
C MET A 568 -10.71 -7.24 -20.98
N LEU A 569 -11.93 -7.18 -20.46
CA LEU A 569 -12.74 -5.97 -20.35
C LEU A 569 -13.28 -5.87 -18.92
N TYR A 570 -13.26 -4.69 -18.30
CA TYR A 570 -13.87 -4.49 -17.01
C TYR A 570 -14.62 -3.15 -16.93
N ALA A 571 -15.62 -3.12 -16.06
CA ALA A 571 -16.31 -1.91 -15.63
C ALA A 571 -16.64 -1.98 -14.13
N THR A 572 -16.48 -0.86 -13.43
CA THR A 572 -16.90 -0.69 -12.04
C THR A 572 -17.65 0.62 -11.86
N LEU A 573 -18.63 0.62 -10.98
CA LEU A 573 -19.38 1.79 -10.59
C LEU A 573 -19.42 1.85 -9.06
N GLU A 574 -19.02 2.99 -8.50
CA GLU A 574 -19.06 3.26 -7.07
C GLU A 574 -19.89 4.50 -6.78
N LYS A 575 -20.76 4.43 -5.75
CA LYS A 575 -21.58 5.54 -5.28
C LYS A 575 -21.70 5.52 -3.76
N THR A 576 -21.53 6.70 -3.15
CA THR A 576 -21.81 6.91 -1.73
C THR A 576 -23.11 7.72 -1.57
N ILE A 577 -24.06 7.19 -0.80
CA ILE A 577 -25.38 7.78 -0.52
C ILE A 577 -25.53 7.86 0.99
N GLY A 578 -25.38 9.06 1.57
CA GLY A 578 -25.37 9.23 3.02
C GLY A 578 -24.33 8.33 3.70
N PRO A 579 -24.72 7.50 4.69
CA PRO A 579 -23.81 6.59 5.37
C PRO A 579 -23.49 5.30 4.57
N ASN A 580 -24.16 5.06 3.44
CA ASN A 580 -24.03 3.84 2.66
C ASN A 580 -23.11 4.08 1.46
N SER A 581 -22.21 3.13 1.20
CA SER A 581 -21.36 3.09 0.00
C SER A 581 -21.55 1.76 -0.71
N ILE A 582 -21.75 1.82 -2.01
CA ILE A 582 -21.99 0.68 -2.89
C ILE A 582 -20.97 0.74 -4.02
N LYS A 583 -20.27 -0.37 -4.27
CA LYS A 583 -19.41 -0.55 -5.44
C LYS A 583 -19.79 -1.86 -6.10
N ILE A 584 -20.08 -1.81 -7.40
CA ILE A 584 -20.34 -2.99 -8.23
C ILE A 584 -19.36 -3.02 -9.37
N GLY A 585 -18.96 -4.21 -9.77
CA GLY A 585 -18.01 -4.38 -10.86
C GLY A 585 -18.24 -5.68 -11.61
N LEU A 586 -17.97 -5.67 -12.88
CA LEU A 586 -17.95 -6.84 -13.74
C LEU A 586 -16.68 -6.84 -14.59
N ARG A 587 -16.03 -7.98 -14.65
CA ARG A 587 -14.90 -8.23 -15.53
C ARG A 587 -15.19 -9.44 -16.38
N ALA A 588 -14.88 -9.35 -17.67
CA ALA A 588 -14.92 -10.43 -18.63
C ALA A 588 -13.49 -10.74 -19.08
N GLU A 589 -13.12 -12.00 -19.11
CA GLU A 589 -11.80 -12.46 -19.59
C GLU A 589 -11.97 -13.62 -20.56
N GLU A 590 -11.33 -13.54 -21.72
CA GLU A 590 -11.15 -14.65 -22.65
C GLU A 590 -9.69 -15.07 -22.66
N THR A 591 -9.44 -16.36 -22.54
CA THR A 591 -8.12 -16.98 -22.59
C THR A 591 -8.08 -18.00 -23.70
N ILE A 592 -7.06 -17.90 -24.57
CA ILE A 592 -6.74 -18.89 -25.58
C ILE A 592 -5.32 -19.37 -25.30
N SER A 593 -5.14 -20.66 -25.05
CA SER A 593 -3.83 -21.25 -24.79
C SER A 593 -3.59 -22.46 -25.68
N ASN A 594 -2.35 -22.58 -26.17
CA ASN A 594 -1.87 -23.69 -26.98
C ASN A 594 -0.57 -24.21 -26.35
N GLY A 595 -0.50 -25.50 -26.15
CA GLY A 595 0.71 -26.20 -25.71
C GLY A 595 1.08 -27.28 -26.72
N LEU A 596 2.38 -27.43 -26.97
CA LEU A 596 2.93 -28.46 -27.84
C LEU A 596 4.18 -29.05 -27.20
N SER A 597 4.10 -30.32 -26.83
CA SER A 597 5.28 -31.14 -26.53
C SER A 597 5.88 -31.64 -27.84
N VAL A 598 7.01 -31.07 -28.23
CA VAL A 598 7.65 -31.39 -29.55
C VAL A 598 8.12 -32.82 -29.57
N THR A 599 8.59 -33.36 -28.45
CA THR A 599 9.15 -34.70 -28.34
C THR A 599 8.10 -35.78 -28.43
N SER A 600 6.97 -35.63 -27.72
CA SER A 600 5.86 -36.61 -27.74
C SER A 600 4.81 -36.29 -28.82
N ALA A 601 4.92 -35.19 -29.52
CA ALA A 601 3.92 -34.64 -30.46
C ALA A 601 2.53 -34.37 -29.81
N ASP A 602 2.46 -34.38 -28.49
CA ASP A 602 1.23 -34.09 -27.77
C ASP A 602 0.94 -32.58 -27.82
N ALA A 603 -0.27 -32.24 -28.25
CA ALA A 603 -0.69 -30.85 -28.34
C ALA A 603 -2.06 -30.67 -27.69
N PHE A 604 -2.25 -29.50 -27.07
CA PHE A 604 -3.56 -29.08 -26.64
C PHE A 604 -3.87 -27.66 -27.07
N LYS A 605 -5.13 -27.41 -27.34
CA LYS A 605 -5.66 -26.06 -27.55
C LYS A 605 -6.86 -25.85 -26.66
N ARG A 606 -6.87 -24.76 -25.92
CA ARG A 606 -7.94 -24.42 -25.00
C ARG A 606 -8.42 -23.01 -25.23
N LYS A 607 -9.74 -22.85 -25.16
CA LYS A 607 -10.41 -21.56 -25.17
C LYS A 607 -11.43 -21.54 -24.04
N TYR A 608 -11.35 -20.56 -23.14
CA TYR A 608 -12.34 -20.39 -22.10
C TYR A 608 -12.63 -18.91 -21.86
N PHE A 609 -13.90 -18.66 -21.57
CA PHE A 609 -14.41 -17.35 -21.24
C PHE A 609 -14.91 -17.33 -19.79
N GLY A 610 -14.65 -16.26 -19.06
CA GLY A 610 -15.06 -16.12 -17.67
C GLY A 610 -15.64 -14.75 -17.36
N LEU A 611 -16.74 -14.73 -16.58
CA LEU A 611 -17.28 -13.53 -15.96
C LEU A 611 -16.94 -13.49 -14.48
N PHE A 612 -16.48 -12.35 -14.00
CA PHE A 612 -15.99 -12.12 -12.64
C PHE A 612 -16.71 -10.92 -12.02
N PRO A 613 -17.94 -11.14 -11.51
CA PRO A 613 -18.69 -10.12 -10.79
C PRO A 613 -18.07 -9.83 -9.42
N SER A 614 -18.23 -8.59 -8.96
CA SER A 614 -17.86 -8.15 -7.63
C SER A 614 -18.86 -7.13 -7.09
N VAL A 615 -19.20 -7.25 -5.80
CA VAL A 615 -20.13 -6.36 -5.11
C VAL A 615 -19.56 -6.04 -3.73
N TYR A 616 -19.56 -4.77 -3.38
CA TYR A 616 -19.09 -4.28 -2.09
C TYR A 616 -20.13 -3.33 -1.54
N LEU A 617 -20.60 -3.62 -0.35
CA LEU A 617 -21.57 -2.82 0.41
C LEU A 617 -20.91 -2.41 1.72
N MET A 618 -20.99 -1.14 2.07
CA MET A 618 -20.51 -0.63 3.35
C MET A 618 -21.52 0.37 3.91
N ARG A 619 -21.74 0.29 5.21
CA ARG A 619 -22.51 1.28 5.96
C ARG A 619 -21.69 1.79 7.14
N THR A 620 -21.48 3.09 7.18
CA THR A 620 -20.91 3.78 8.33
C THR A 620 -22.00 3.92 9.39
N LEU A 621 -21.74 3.37 10.58
CA LEU A 621 -22.67 3.42 11.72
C LEU A 621 -22.41 4.65 12.59
N ASN A 622 -21.13 4.95 12.80
CA ASN A 622 -20.69 6.12 13.57
C ASN A 622 -19.35 6.59 13.02
N GLU A 623 -19.30 7.80 12.47
CA GLU A 623 -18.11 8.37 11.86
C GLU A 623 -17.05 8.75 12.90
N ASP A 624 -17.47 9.30 14.05
CA ASP A 624 -16.57 9.73 15.12
C ASP A 624 -15.84 8.54 15.77
N LYS A 625 -16.54 7.43 15.96
CA LYS A 625 -15.99 6.18 16.47
C LYS A 625 -15.36 5.32 15.38
N GLY A 626 -15.50 5.70 14.09
CA GLY A 626 -15.02 4.91 12.96
C GLY A 626 -15.67 3.53 12.86
N SER A 627 -16.95 3.43 13.26
CA SER A 627 -17.69 2.16 13.24
C SER A 627 -18.39 1.96 11.91
N SER A 628 -18.22 0.78 11.31
CA SER A 628 -18.86 0.44 10.03
C SER A 628 -19.06 -1.07 9.90
N VAL A 629 -20.10 -1.45 9.17
CA VAL A 629 -20.34 -2.82 8.71
C VAL A 629 -20.12 -2.90 7.21
N PHE A 630 -19.68 -4.06 6.74
CA PHE A 630 -19.49 -4.29 5.32
C PHE A 630 -19.85 -5.72 4.92
N LEU A 631 -20.22 -5.87 3.64
CA LEU A 631 -20.45 -7.15 2.97
C LEU A 631 -19.81 -7.09 1.59
N ASN A 632 -18.93 -8.04 1.29
CA ASN A 632 -18.22 -8.12 0.02
C ASN A 632 -18.47 -9.48 -0.62
N TYR A 633 -18.65 -9.47 -1.93
CA TYR A 633 -18.65 -10.66 -2.77
C TYR A 633 -17.73 -10.44 -3.96
N SER A 634 -16.94 -11.48 -4.31
CA SER A 634 -16.17 -11.49 -5.57
C SER A 634 -15.96 -12.92 -6.07
N LYS A 635 -16.00 -13.08 -7.39
CA LYS A 635 -15.53 -14.28 -8.08
C LYS A 635 -14.11 -14.04 -8.60
N ARG A 636 -13.21 -14.99 -8.37
CA ARG A 636 -11.79 -14.90 -8.72
C ARG A 636 -11.36 -16.11 -9.54
N LEU A 637 -10.25 -15.98 -10.23
CA LEU A 637 -9.64 -17.00 -11.09
C LEU A 637 -8.20 -17.26 -10.63
N GLN A 638 -7.77 -18.51 -10.72
CA GLN A 638 -6.35 -18.87 -10.69
C GLN A 638 -6.07 -19.80 -11.87
N ARG A 639 -5.20 -19.36 -12.77
CA ARG A 639 -4.71 -20.17 -13.87
C ARG A 639 -3.61 -21.10 -13.37
N PRO A 640 -3.45 -22.30 -13.97
CA PRO A 640 -2.30 -23.14 -13.68
C PRO A 640 -0.98 -22.37 -13.94
N ALA A 641 0.05 -22.66 -13.16
CA ALA A 641 1.38 -22.15 -13.45
C ALA A 641 1.93 -22.82 -14.72
N PHE A 642 2.80 -22.15 -15.46
CA PHE A 642 3.34 -22.72 -16.70
C PHE A 642 4.08 -24.03 -16.47
N ASN A 643 4.81 -24.14 -15.37
CA ASN A 643 5.51 -25.37 -15.01
C ASN A 643 4.54 -26.54 -14.69
N ASP A 644 3.37 -26.23 -14.13
CA ASP A 644 2.35 -27.26 -13.84
C ASP A 644 1.73 -27.86 -15.11
N LEU A 645 1.78 -27.14 -16.23
CA LEU A 645 1.23 -27.58 -17.52
C LEU A 645 2.23 -28.38 -18.37
N ASN A 646 3.53 -28.25 -18.10
CA ASN A 646 4.57 -28.94 -18.87
C ASN A 646 4.63 -30.43 -18.49
N PRO A 647 4.35 -31.40 -19.39
CA PRO A 647 4.34 -32.83 -19.07
C PRO A 647 5.70 -33.42 -18.79
N TYR A 648 6.75 -32.63 -18.80
CA TYR A 648 8.12 -33.05 -18.51
C TYR A 648 8.23 -33.71 -17.13
N ARG A 649 9.05 -34.79 -17.08
CA ARG A 649 9.39 -35.53 -15.87
C ARG A 649 10.77 -35.10 -15.36
N LEU A 650 10.80 -34.42 -14.23
CA LEU A 650 12.03 -34.11 -13.54
C LEU A 650 12.33 -35.19 -12.49
N GLN A 651 13.35 -35.96 -12.69
CA GLN A 651 13.80 -36.97 -11.74
C GLN A 651 14.63 -36.29 -10.63
N VAL A 652 14.14 -36.42 -9.39
CA VAL A 652 14.84 -35.91 -8.20
C VAL A 652 15.81 -36.97 -7.66
N HIS A 653 15.34 -38.21 -7.61
CA HIS A 653 16.10 -39.46 -7.38
C HIS A 653 15.28 -40.64 -7.90
N ASP A 654 15.80 -41.87 -7.81
CA ASP A 654 15.19 -43.03 -8.42
C ASP A 654 13.74 -43.34 -7.95
N PHE A 655 13.36 -42.87 -6.76
CA PHE A 655 12.04 -43.07 -6.15
C PHE A 655 11.13 -41.83 -6.18
N MET A 656 11.55 -40.71 -6.82
CA MET A 656 10.78 -39.47 -6.83
C MET A 656 10.90 -38.73 -8.16
N VAL A 657 9.75 -38.41 -8.73
CA VAL A 657 9.65 -37.57 -9.94
C VAL A 657 8.65 -36.43 -9.75
N LEU A 658 8.95 -35.28 -10.33
CA LEU A 658 8.03 -34.15 -10.47
C LEU A 658 7.54 -34.10 -11.92
N THR A 659 6.22 -34.03 -12.13
CA THR A 659 5.62 -34.03 -13.47
C THR A 659 4.56 -32.96 -13.54
N GLY A 660 4.50 -32.20 -14.64
CA GLY A 660 3.37 -31.31 -14.90
C GLY A 660 2.17 -32.06 -15.45
N ASN A 661 1.03 -31.38 -15.46
CA ASN A 661 -0.25 -31.91 -15.91
C ASN A 661 -0.84 -30.97 -16.99
N PRO A 662 -0.70 -31.33 -18.28
CA PRO A 662 -1.29 -30.52 -19.34
C PRO A 662 -2.84 -30.44 -19.27
N ASP A 663 -3.50 -31.31 -18.51
CA ASP A 663 -4.97 -31.34 -18.37
C ASP A 663 -5.53 -30.41 -17.29
N LEU A 664 -4.69 -29.68 -16.59
CA LEU A 664 -5.14 -28.75 -15.56
C LEU A 664 -6.09 -27.68 -16.10
N LEU A 665 -7.22 -27.55 -15.43
CA LEU A 665 -8.21 -26.52 -15.67
C LEU A 665 -7.99 -25.32 -14.72
N PRO A 666 -8.42 -24.11 -15.09
CA PRO A 666 -8.42 -22.99 -14.17
C PRO A 666 -9.30 -23.24 -12.94
N GLN A 667 -8.84 -22.76 -11.80
CA GLN A 667 -9.56 -22.78 -10.55
C GLN A 667 -10.42 -21.51 -10.43
N TYR A 668 -11.68 -21.64 -9.99
CA TYR A 668 -12.59 -20.52 -9.76
C TYR A 668 -13.00 -20.48 -8.30
N THR A 669 -12.86 -19.29 -7.67
CA THR A 669 -13.19 -19.11 -6.26
C THR A 669 -14.24 -18.03 -6.08
N HIS A 670 -15.33 -18.34 -5.40
CA HIS A 670 -16.35 -17.41 -4.92
C HIS A 670 -16.02 -17.03 -3.48
N ASN A 671 -15.81 -15.76 -3.22
CA ASN A 671 -15.50 -15.22 -1.89
C ASN A 671 -16.67 -14.37 -1.39
N ILE A 672 -17.14 -14.65 -0.19
CA ILE A 672 -18.08 -13.81 0.55
C ILE A 672 -17.41 -13.42 1.86
N GLN A 673 -17.48 -12.17 2.24
CA GLN A 673 -16.91 -11.67 3.49
C GLN A 673 -17.83 -10.61 4.08
N ALA A 674 -18.17 -10.76 5.35
CA ALA A 674 -18.90 -9.78 6.13
C ALA A 674 -18.08 -9.37 7.36
N GLY A 675 -18.14 -8.11 7.75
CA GLY A 675 -17.34 -7.69 8.90
C GLY A 675 -17.84 -6.40 9.55
N TYR A 676 -17.31 -6.19 10.73
CA TYR A 676 -17.58 -5.04 11.58
C TYR A 676 -16.27 -4.41 12.05
N ASN A 677 -16.11 -3.12 11.79
CA ASN A 677 -15.04 -2.30 12.31
C ASN A 677 -15.58 -1.45 13.45
N PHE A 678 -14.85 -1.36 14.56
CA PHE A 678 -15.26 -0.55 15.71
C PHE A 678 -14.07 0.11 16.40
N LEU A 679 -14.34 1.27 16.99
CA LEU A 679 -13.38 2.08 17.75
C LEU A 679 -12.08 2.39 16.97
N ARG A 680 -12.11 2.34 15.62
CA ARG A 680 -10.95 2.55 14.72
C ARG A 680 -9.76 1.61 14.95
N HIS A 681 -9.84 0.72 15.93
CA HIS A 681 -8.75 -0.14 16.39
C HIS A 681 -9.03 -1.62 16.18
N TYR A 682 -10.29 -1.99 16.06
CA TYR A 682 -10.72 -3.38 15.99
C TYR A 682 -11.46 -3.66 14.70
N ASN A 683 -11.12 -4.78 14.10
CA ASN A 683 -11.83 -5.35 12.97
C ASN A 683 -12.14 -6.81 13.27
N VAL A 684 -13.38 -7.21 13.03
CA VAL A 684 -13.80 -8.61 13.06
C VAL A 684 -14.50 -8.90 11.76
N ASP A 685 -14.09 -9.95 11.07
CA ASP A 685 -14.76 -10.41 9.85
C ASP A 685 -14.90 -11.93 9.79
N VAL A 686 -15.96 -12.36 9.17
CA VAL A 686 -16.21 -13.75 8.82
C VAL A 686 -16.20 -13.91 7.30
N TYR A 687 -15.71 -15.02 6.81
CA TYR A 687 -15.62 -15.26 5.38
C TYR A 687 -15.96 -16.70 5.00
N TYR A 688 -16.39 -16.86 3.76
CA TYR A 688 -16.60 -18.14 3.11
C TYR A 688 -16.03 -18.09 1.69
N ALA A 689 -15.17 -19.04 1.38
CA ALA A 689 -14.58 -19.22 0.05
C ALA A 689 -14.94 -20.60 -0.50
N ALA A 690 -15.57 -20.62 -1.66
CA ALA A 690 -15.91 -21.84 -2.38
C ALA A 690 -15.12 -21.90 -3.68
N THR A 691 -14.25 -22.90 -3.81
CA THR A 691 -13.36 -23.08 -4.95
C THR A 691 -13.78 -24.32 -5.75
N ASN A 692 -13.97 -24.15 -7.04
CA ASN A 692 -14.17 -25.23 -8.00
C ASN A 692 -12.85 -25.47 -8.76
N ASN A 693 -12.54 -26.72 -9.09
CA ASN A 693 -11.32 -27.14 -9.75
C ASN A 693 -10.07 -26.69 -8.98
N LEU A 694 -10.06 -26.84 -7.66
CA LEU A 694 -8.93 -26.45 -6.80
C LEU A 694 -7.65 -27.12 -7.30
N ILE A 695 -6.65 -26.34 -7.71
CA ILE A 695 -5.36 -26.84 -8.14
C ILE A 695 -4.53 -27.15 -6.89
N ALA A 696 -4.13 -28.41 -6.74
CA ALA A 696 -3.27 -28.83 -5.64
C ALA A 696 -2.33 -29.95 -6.07
N LEU A 697 -1.14 -29.95 -5.49
CA LEU A 697 -0.14 -30.98 -5.68
C LEU A 697 -0.60 -32.27 -4.98
N LEU A 698 -0.47 -33.40 -5.67
CA LEU A 698 -0.77 -34.73 -5.15
C LEU A 698 0.43 -35.62 -5.43
N ALA A 699 0.81 -36.39 -4.42
CA ALA A 699 1.79 -37.44 -4.55
C ALA A 699 1.08 -38.78 -4.84
N ASN A 700 1.38 -39.39 -5.96
CA ASN A 700 0.87 -40.71 -6.36
C ASN A 700 2.04 -41.68 -6.48
N THR A 701 1.85 -42.90 -5.99
CA THR A 701 2.79 -43.99 -6.31
C THR A 701 2.46 -44.54 -7.69
N ILE A 702 3.46 -44.62 -8.54
CA ILE A 702 3.43 -45.19 -9.86
C ILE A 702 4.24 -46.53 -9.86
N GLU A 703 4.46 -47.16 -11.00
CA GLU A 703 5.23 -48.39 -11.10
C GLU A 703 6.60 -48.27 -10.41
N ASN A 704 7.08 -49.43 -9.87
CA ASN A 704 8.36 -49.54 -9.15
C ASN A 704 8.49 -48.66 -7.90
N ASN A 705 7.38 -48.38 -7.21
CA ASN A 705 7.34 -47.56 -5.99
C ASN A 705 7.95 -46.13 -6.17
N VAL A 706 7.86 -45.60 -7.38
CA VAL A 706 8.22 -44.22 -7.65
C VAL A 706 7.07 -43.29 -7.22
N VAL A 707 7.34 -42.30 -6.40
CA VAL A 707 6.39 -41.25 -6.03
C VAL A 707 6.42 -40.15 -7.07
N GLU A 708 5.31 -40.01 -7.81
CA GLU A 708 5.10 -38.91 -8.74
C GLU A 708 4.37 -37.77 -8.03
N TYR A 709 4.99 -36.62 -7.97
CA TYR A 709 4.35 -35.38 -7.55
C TYR A 709 3.80 -34.62 -8.77
N LYS A 710 2.47 -34.50 -8.83
CA LYS A 710 1.78 -33.89 -9.97
C LYS A 710 0.60 -33.07 -9.49
N SER A 711 0.40 -31.88 -10.08
CA SER A 711 -0.75 -31.04 -9.78
C SER A 711 -2.02 -31.59 -10.43
N PHE A 712 -3.13 -31.61 -9.68
CA PHE A 712 -4.45 -32.04 -10.12
C PHE A 712 -5.52 -31.03 -9.77
N ASN A 713 -6.65 -31.06 -10.49
CA ASN A 713 -7.83 -30.34 -10.11
C ASN A 713 -8.65 -31.14 -9.10
N PHE A 714 -8.68 -30.70 -7.86
CA PHE A 714 -9.62 -31.21 -6.86
C PHE A 714 -11.00 -30.62 -7.17
N LYS A 715 -12.05 -31.47 -7.10
CA LYS A 715 -13.41 -31.10 -7.47
C LYS A 715 -13.89 -29.86 -6.71
N ASN A 716 -13.67 -29.85 -5.39
CA ASN A 716 -14.11 -28.79 -4.51
C ASN A 716 -13.06 -28.45 -3.44
N GLY A 717 -12.86 -27.16 -3.25
CA GLY A 717 -12.21 -26.58 -2.09
C GLY A 717 -13.20 -25.69 -1.34
N ARG A 718 -13.23 -25.75 -0.02
CA ARG A 718 -14.06 -24.87 0.80
C ARG A 718 -13.24 -24.37 1.97
N GLU A 719 -13.32 -23.09 2.22
CA GLU A 719 -12.69 -22.48 3.38
C GLU A 719 -13.65 -21.49 4.00
N TYR A 720 -13.81 -21.53 5.31
CA TYR A 720 -14.57 -20.54 6.07
C TYR A 720 -13.89 -20.27 7.40
N GLY A 721 -14.01 -19.06 7.84
CA GLY A 721 -13.32 -18.65 9.05
C GLY A 721 -13.71 -17.27 9.54
N MET A 722 -13.05 -16.92 10.63
CA MET A 722 -13.18 -15.63 11.29
C MET A 722 -11.79 -15.04 11.52
N ASN A 723 -11.66 -13.75 11.23
CA ASN A 723 -10.46 -12.97 11.52
C ASN A 723 -10.78 -11.88 12.54
N MET A 724 -9.87 -11.66 13.46
CA MET A 724 -9.90 -10.55 14.42
C MET A 724 -8.57 -9.82 14.35
N ASN A 725 -8.62 -8.52 14.23
CA ASN A 725 -7.43 -7.66 14.22
C ASN A 725 -7.62 -6.56 15.27
N ALA A 726 -6.62 -6.38 16.11
CA ALA A 726 -6.59 -5.35 17.14
C ALA A 726 -5.26 -4.59 17.08
N SER A 727 -5.33 -3.26 16.98
CA SER A 727 -4.17 -2.39 17.06
C SER A 727 -4.42 -1.34 18.13
N HIS A 728 -3.70 -1.42 19.21
CA HIS A 728 -3.96 -0.60 20.40
C HIS A 728 -2.68 0.02 20.98
N GLN A 729 -2.77 1.30 21.32
CA GLN A 729 -1.74 1.99 22.10
C GLN A 729 -2.05 1.79 23.59
N LEU A 730 -1.40 0.80 24.22
CA LEU A 730 -1.64 0.46 25.62
C LEU A 730 -1.15 1.55 26.59
N THR A 731 0.03 2.10 26.28
CA THR A 731 0.61 3.24 27.00
C THR A 731 1.31 4.17 26.00
N LYS A 732 1.84 5.32 26.47
CA LYS A 732 2.60 6.25 25.60
C LYS A 732 3.84 5.59 24.94
N ILE A 733 4.35 4.54 25.52
CA ILE A 733 5.57 3.83 25.05
C ILE A 733 5.27 2.42 24.53
N TRP A 734 4.11 1.84 24.78
CA TRP A 734 3.78 0.46 24.45
C TRP A 734 2.59 0.38 23.50
N GLN A 735 2.84 -0.12 22.30
CA GLN A 735 1.85 -0.44 21.26
C GLN A 735 1.75 -1.95 21.09
N SER A 736 0.53 -2.46 20.97
CA SER A 736 0.21 -3.87 20.71
C SER A 736 -0.56 -4.00 19.41
N ASN A 737 -0.12 -4.90 18.53
CA ASN A 737 -0.83 -5.31 17.31
C ASN A 737 -1.03 -6.82 17.36
N THR A 738 -2.28 -7.26 17.44
CA THR A 738 -2.63 -8.67 17.54
C THR A 738 -3.60 -9.06 16.43
N ASN A 739 -3.30 -10.15 15.75
CA ASN A 739 -4.13 -10.74 14.69
C ASN A 739 -4.44 -12.19 15.08
N LEU A 740 -5.70 -12.56 15.02
CA LEU A 740 -6.19 -13.91 15.28
C LEU A 740 -7.04 -14.36 14.09
N SER A 741 -6.81 -15.56 13.61
CA SER A 741 -7.57 -16.18 12.54
C SER A 741 -7.91 -17.62 12.92
N VAL A 742 -9.18 -17.95 12.85
CA VAL A 742 -9.66 -19.34 13.00
C VAL A 742 -10.39 -19.70 11.72
N TYR A 743 -9.94 -20.75 11.06
CA TYR A 743 -10.57 -21.17 9.80
C TYR A 743 -10.58 -22.69 9.65
N ARG A 744 -11.53 -23.18 8.88
CA ARG A 744 -11.60 -24.58 8.46
C ARG A 744 -11.48 -24.65 6.94
N ALA A 745 -10.44 -25.38 6.49
CA ALA A 745 -10.22 -25.70 5.09
C ALA A 745 -10.64 -27.16 4.83
N ARG A 746 -11.25 -27.38 3.66
CA ARG A 746 -11.61 -28.70 3.13
C ARG A 746 -11.22 -28.77 1.67
N ALA A 747 -10.56 -29.87 1.28
CA ALA A 747 -10.27 -30.20 -0.10
C ALA A 747 -10.80 -31.59 -0.40
N SER A 748 -11.42 -31.81 -1.56
CA SER A 748 -11.96 -33.08 -1.93
C SER A 748 -11.83 -33.35 -3.43
N THR A 749 -11.43 -34.61 -3.77
CA THR A 749 -11.57 -35.19 -5.10
C THR A 749 -12.82 -36.08 -5.10
N ASN A 750 -12.99 -36.92 -6.11
CA ASN A 750 -14.08 -37.94 -6.12
C ASN A 750 -13.84 -39.05 -5.09
N THR A 751 -12.58 -39.34 -4.76
CA THR A 751 -12.16 -40.48 -3.91
C THR A 751 -11.56 -40.03 -2.58
N LEU A 752 -10.98 -38.82 -2.52
CA LEU A 752 -10.29 -38.28 -1.35
C LEU A 752 -11.04 -37.09 -0.78
N GLY A 753 -11.13 -37.02 0.54
CA GLY A 753 -11.66 -35.86 1.25
C GLY A 753 -10.85 -35.60 2.50
N ASN A 754 -10.32 -34.37 2.64
CA ASN A 754 -9.57 -33.97 3.81
C ASN A 754 -10.07 -32.64 4.33
N SER A 755 -10.06 -32.47 5.65
CA SER A 755 -10.44 -31.21 6.28
C SER A 755 -9.63 -30.94 7.55
N LYS A 756 -9.35 -29.67 7.84
CA LYS A 756 -8.64 -29.27 9.05
C LYS A 756 -9.13 -27.91 9.52
N THR A 757 -9.31 -27.77 10.82
CA THR A 757 -9.51 -26.48 11.47
C THR A 757 -8.14 -25.97 11.94
N THR A 758 -7.84 -24.74 11.64
CA THR A 758 -6.55 -24.09 11.93
C THR A 758 -6.78 -22.83 12.74
N LEU A 759 -5.99 -22.67 13.80
CA LEU A 759 -5.84 -21.43 14.56
C LEU A 759 -4.50 -20.79 14.15
N ALA A 760 -4.53 -19.54 13.75
CA ALA A 760 -3.33 -18.75 13.52
C ALA A 760 -3.41 -17.48 14.38
N ALA A 761 -2.37 -17.20 15.14
CA ALA A 761 -2.26 -16.05 16.02
C ALA A 761 -0.92 -15.37 15.83
N LYS A 762 -0.91 -14.04 15.70
CA LYS A 762 0.30 -13.23 15.66
C LYS A 762 0.13 -12.05 16.59
N SER A 763 1.12 -11.81 17.43
CA SER A 763 1.18 -10.66 18.31
C SER A 763 2.51 -9.95 18.14
N MET A 764 2.45 -8.63 17.93
CA MET A 764 3.63 -7.76 17.87
C MET A 764 3.52 -6.73 18.99
N GLN A 765 4.50 -6.69 19.86
CA GLN A 765 4.62 -5.77 20.98
C GLN A 765 5.76 -4.82 20.71
N THR A 766 5.46 -3.53 20.57
CA THR A 766 6.46 -2.47 20.34
C THR A 766 6.58 -1.61 21.58
N ILE A 767 7.79 -1.52 22.16
CA ILE A 767 8.11 -0.68 23.30
C ILE A 767 9.12 0.38 22.85
N SER A 768 8.68 1.64 22.79
CA SER A 768 9.45 2.76 22.26
C SER A 768 9.83 3.73 23.36
N PHE A 769 11.11 3.94 23.55
CA PHE A 769 11.65 4.89 24.51
C PHE A 769 12.24 6.11 23.81
N LYS A 770 12.35 7.24 24.50
CA LYS A 770 12.87 8.48 23.89
C LYS A 770 14.37 8.44 23.58
N LYS A 771 15.18 7.74 24.38
CA LYS A 771 16.66 7.79 24.29
C LYS A 771 17.33 6.44 24.09
N ILE A 772 16.64 5.33 24.27
CA ILE A 772 17.16 3.97 24.09
C ILE A 772 16.50 3.29 22.90
N PRO A 773 17.07 2.19 22.37
CA PRO A 773 16.51 1.48 21.24
C PRO A 773 15.05 1.09 21.45
N THR A 774 14.25 1.17 20.38
CA THR A 774 12.91 0.59 20.35
C THR A 774 13.05 -0.92 20.33
N LEU A 775 12.30 -1.59 21.20
CA LEU A 775 12.18 -3.04 21.27
C LEU A 775 10.88 -3.47 20.59
N ASP A 776 10.98 -4.37 19.62
CA ASP A 776 9.85 -5.09 19.05
C ASP A 776 9.99 -6.59 19.37
N VAL A 777 8.93 -7.20 19.89
CA VAL A 777 8.80 -8.63 20.12
C VAL A 777 7.64 -9.13 19.29
N ILE A 778 7.90 -10.12 18.43
CA ILE A 778 6.89 -10.71 17.54
C ILE A 778 6.77 -12.19 17.91
N ALA A 779 5.57 -12.64 18.26
CA ALA A 779 5.24 -14.05 18.45
C ALA A 779 4.21 -14.47 17.42
N GLU A 780 4.45 -15.59 16.75
CA GLU A 780 3.51 -16.19 15.79
C GLU A 780 3.32 -17.67 16.10
N TYR A 781 2.05 -18.08 16.14
CA TYR A 781 1.63 -19.46 16.30
C TYR A 781 0.64 -19.82 15.20
N LYS A 782 0.83 -21.00 14.59
CA LYS A 782 -0.12 -21.62 13.66
C LYS A 782 -0.27 -23.08 14.03
N SER A 783 -1.49 -23.49 14.34
CA SER A 783 -1.83 -24.90 14.55
C SER A 783 -1.75 -25.66 13.22
N PRO A 784 -1.77 -27.02 13.23
CA PRO A 784 -1.75 -27.79 11.99
C PRO A 784 -2.82 -27.33 10.99
N SER A 785 -2.43 -27.27 9.71
CA SER A 785 -3.26 -26.75 8.61
C SER A 785 -3.32 -27.74 7.44
N LEU A 786 -4.16 -27.44 6.45
CA LEU A 786 -4.34 -28.25 5.25
C LEU A 786 -3.91 -27.49 4.00
N SER A 787 -3.15 -28.14 3.13
CA SER A 787 -2.82 -27.68 1.79
C SER A 787 -3.08 -28.80 0.79
N GLY A 788 -4.17 -28.67 -0.01
CA GLY A 788 -4.61 -29.79 -0.86
C GLY A 788 -4.91 -31.03 -0.03
N ASN A 789 -4.15 -32.11 -0.25
CA ASN A 789 -4.21 -33.37 0.49
C ASN A 789 -3.20 -33.46 1.64
N THR A 790 -2.25 -32.54 1.72
CA THR A 790 -1.16 -32.55 2.68
C THR A 790 -1.55 -31.82 3.96
N ARG A 791 -1.34 -32.47 5.11
CA ARG A 791 -1.44 -31.86 6.44
C ARG A 791 -0.09 -31.26 6.83
N LEU A 792 -0.09 -29.96 7.07
CA LEU A 792 1.08 -29.23 7.54
C LEU A 792 1.07 -29.20 9.07
N GLY A 793 2.23 -29.41 9.70
CA GLY A 793 2.41 -29.38 11.15
C GLY A 793 2.17 -28.00 11.77
N HIS A 794 2.25 -27.93 13.09
CA HIS A 794 2.19 -26.65 13.80
C HIS A 794 3.49 -25.86 13.65
N MET A 795 3.38 -24.54 13.73
CA MET A 795 4.52 -23.62 13.72
C MET A 795 4.41 -22.64 14.88
N PHE A 796 5.51 -22.42 15.58
CA PHE A 796 5.63 -21.39 16.61
C PHE A 796 7.02 -20.77 16.57
N TYR A 797 7.09 -19.45 16.65
CA TYR A 797 8.35 -18.74 16.81
C TYR A 797 8.20 -17.40 17.52
N VAL A 798 9.29 -16.92 18.04
CA VAL A 798 9.43 -15.60 18.63
C VAL A 798 10.61 -14.90 18.01
N ASP A 799 10.41 -13.67 17.58
CA ASP A 799 11.44 -12.77 17.06
C ASP A 799 11.63 -11.57 17.98
N VAL A 800 12.86 -11.09 18.02
CA VAL A 800 13.21 -9.88 18.81
C VAL A 800 14.00 -8.92 17.93
N MET A 801 13.61 -7.67 17.92
CA MET A 801 14.29 -6.61 17.18
C MET A 801 14.55 -5.40 18.07
N LEU A 802 15.77 -4.89 18.01
CA LEU A 802 16.18 -3.62 18.59
C LEU A 802 16.49 -2.66 17.45
N SER A 803 15.90 -1.48 17.46
CA SER A 803 16.15 -0.45 16.46
C SER A 803 16.51 0.89 17.10
N GLN A 804 17.57 1.52 16.60
CA GLN A 804 18.07 2.81 17.09
C GLN A 804 18.23 3.80 15.93
N LYS A 805 17.61 4.97 16.07
CA LYS A 805 17.84 6.08 15.15
C LYS A 805 19.15 6.79 15.51
N ILE A 806 19.98 7.03 14.51
CA ILE A 806 21.30 7.65 14.62
C ILE A 806 21.45 8.76 13.57
N LEU A 807 22.58 9.47 13.56
CA LEU A 807 22.91 10.49 12.54
C LEU A 807 21.78 11.54 12.37
N LYS A 808 21.29 12.12 13.48
CA LYS A 808 20.17 13.09 13.48
C LYS A 808 18.91 12.53 12.78
N GLN A 809 18.59 11.26 13.05
CA GLN A 809 17.46 10.49 12.48
C GLN A 809 17.56 10.16 10.99
N LYS A 810 18.68 10.46 10.33
CA LYS A 810 18.93 10.08 8.94
C LYS A 810 19.39 8.63 8.79
N GLY A 811 19.97 8.06 9.85
CA GLY A 811 20.42 6.66 9.91
C GLY A 811 19.57 5.84 10.87
N VAL A 812 19.41 4.55 10.59
CA VAL A 812 18.80 3.58 11.50
C VAL A 812 19.69 2.34 11.57
N LEU A 813 20.08 1.98 12.79
CA LEU A 813 20.78 0.73 13.08
C LEU A 813 19.76 -0.25 13.67
N ARG A 814 19.72 -1.50 13.18
CA ARG A 814 18.85 -2.56 13.67
C ARG A 814 19.64 -3.80 13.99
N PHE A 815 19.36 -4.37 15.12
CA PHE A 815 19.78 -5.71 15.50
C PHE A 815 18.52 -6.58 15.60
N TYR A 816 18.49 -7.71 14.90
CA TYR A 816 17.33 -8.58 14.79
C TYR A 816 17.72 -10.02 15.00
N VAL A 817 17.01 -10.70 15.87
CA VAL A 817 17.13 -12.14 16.11
C VAL A 817 15.82 -12.79 15.73
N SER A 818 15.85 -13.62 14.72
CA SER A 818 14.70 -14.41 14.29
C SER A 818 14.69 -15.78 14.99
N ASP A 819 13.49 -16.31 15.23
CA ASP A 819 13.25 -17.62 15.86
C ASP A 819 14.19 -17.86 17.08
N VAL A 820 14.12 -16.93 18.05
CA VAL A 820 14.99 -16.94 19.23
C VAL A 820 14.99 -18.32 19.92
N LEU A 821 13.84 -18.97 19.94
CA LEU A 821 13.63 -20.27 20.57
C LEU A 821 14.07 -21.43 19.67
N ASN A 822 14.40 -21.18 18.39
CA ASN A 822 14.75 -22.18 17.37
C ASN A 822 13.71 -23.29 17.22
N THR A 823 12.44 -22.92 17.22
CA THR A 823 11.29 -23.84 17.24
C THR A 823 10.68 -24.15 15.88
N VAL A 824 10.98 -23.35 14.85
CA VAL A 824 10.41 -23.55 13.51
C VAL A 824 10.87 -24.88 12.93
N ARG A 825 9.89 -25.72 12.56
CA ARG A 825 10.04 -26.99 11.88
C ARG A 825 8.95 -27.16 10.86
N GLU A 826 9.28 -27.66 9.71
CA GLU A 826 8.31 -28.05 8.69
C GLU A 826 8.03 -29.53 8.85
N LYS A 827 6.76 -29.89 9.06
CA LYS A 827 6.29 -31.26 9.08
C LYS A 827 5.12 -31.35 8.13
N GLU A 828 5.15 -32.33 7.26
CA GLU A 828 4.11 -32.58 6.29
C GLU A 828 3.73 -34.04 6.34
N PHE A 829 2.44 -34.31 6.22
CA PHE A 829 1.89 -35.66 6.23
C PHE A 829 0.82 -35.75 5.16
N SER A 830 0.94 -36.74 4.29
CA SER A 830 -0.08 -36.99 3.27
C SER A 830 -0.39 -38.50 3.15
N ILE A 831 -1.64 -38.80 2.79
CA ILE A 831 -2.08 -40.16 2.47
C ILE A 831 -2.78 -40.11 1.13
N ASN A 832 -2.38 -40.99 0.22
CA ASN A 832 -3.02 -41.16 -1.06
C ASN A 832 -2.93 -42.60 -1.55
N ASN A 833 -4.08 -43.22 -1.86
CA ASN A 833 -4.17 -44.60 -2.37
C ASN A 833 -3.33 -45.62 -1.55
N GLY A 834 -3.35 -45.51 -0.22
CA GLY A 834 -2.58 -46.37 0.68
C GLY A 834 -1.11 -45.98 0.87
N THR A 835 -0.56 -45.11 0.05
CA THR A 835 0.79 -44.56 0.25
C THR A 835 0.72 -43.46 1.30
N ILE A 836 1.61 -43.53 2.30
CA ILE A 836 1.77 -42.55 3.38
C ILE A 836 3.13 -41.88 3.22
N ILE A 837 3.15 -40.55 3.22
CA ILE A 837 4.38 -39.76 3.17
C ILE A 837 4.45 -38.93 4.46
N ASP A 838 5.53 -39.13 5.18
CA ASP A 838 5.88 -38.31 6.36
C ASP A 838 7.17 -37.54 6.03
N PHE A 839 7.08 -36.20 6.00
CA PHE A 839 8.18 -35.30 5.66
C PHE A 839 8.50 -34.38 6.81
N TYR A 840 9.77 -34.22 7.09
CA TYR A 840 10.32 -33.30 8.07
C TYR A 840 11.42 -32.46 7.45
N GLN A 841 11.41 -31.14 7.71
CA GLN A 841 12.51 -30.26 7.34
C GLN A 841 12.84 -29.27 8.46
N LYS A 842 14.12 -29.07 8.69
CA LYS A 842 14.68 -28.04 9.56
C LYS A 842 15.57 -27.10 8.74
N ARG A 843 15.11 -25.88 8.56
CA ARG A 843 15.90 -24.78 8.00
C ARG A 843 16.63 -24.04 9.11
N GLN A 844 17.64 -23.26 8.75
CA GLN A 844 18.32 -22.34 9.66
C GLN A 844 17.46 -21.11 9.88
N THR A 845 16.55 -21.15 10.83
CA THR A 845 15.56 -20.08 11.11
C THR A 845 16.01 -19.15 12.22
N ARG A 846 16.85 -19.62 13.17
CA ARG A 846 17.45 -18.76 14.17
C ARG A 846 18.65 -18.03 13.59
N ASN A 847 18.44 -16.75 13.27
CA ASN A 847 19.39 -15.90 12.60
C ASN A 847 19.65 -14.62 13.38
N PHE A 848 20.90 -14.14 13.34
CA PHE A 848 21.33 -12.89 13.95
C PHE A 848 21.66 -11.90 12.83
N SER A 849 20.93 -10.80 12.75
CA SER A 849 21.08 -9.83 11.66
C SER A 849 21.40 -8.44 12.21
N LEU A 850 22.41 -7.80 11.61
CA LEU A 850 22.74 -6.40 11.82
C LEU A 850 22.51 -5.66 10.50
N SER A 851 21.69 -4.63 10.52
CA SER A 851 21.43 -3.80 9.34
C SER A 851 21.57 -2.33 9.66
N PHE A 852 22.10 -1.59 8.70
CA PHE A 852 22.21 -0.15 8.72
C PHE A 852 21.56 0.44 7.48
N SER A 853 20.74 1.48 7.65
CA SER A 853 20.20 2.25 6.54
C SER A 853 20.45 3.74 6.76
N TYR A 854 20.79 4.45 5.69
CA TYR A 854 21.02 5.88 5.68
C TYR A 854 20.22 6.56 4.58
N ASN A 855 19.47 7.60 4.94
CA ASN A 855 18.65 8.35 4.01
C ASN A 855 19.17 9.79 3.90
N PHE A 856 19.28 10.29 2.69
CA PHE A 856 19.72 11.66 2.41
C PHE A 856 18.74 12.37 1.48
N SER A 857 18.64 13.68 1.65
CA SER A 857 17.89 14.55 0.74
C SER A 857 18.60 15.89 0.60
N LEU A 858 18.69 16.39 -0.63
CA LEU A 858 19.22 17.68 -1.01
C LEU A 858 18.12 18.47 -1.70
N GLY A 859 17.94 19.73 -1.32
CA GLY A 859 16.84 20.54 -1.82
C GLY A 859 15.51 20.23 -1.13
N LYS A 860 14.40 20.54 -1.81
CA LYS A 860 13.05 20.33 -1.28
C LYS A 860 12.63 18.87 -1.54
N LYS A 861 11.99 18.21 -0.57
CA LYS A 861 11.49 16.83 -0.71
C LYS A 861 10.48 16.72 -1.85
N PHE A 862 10.61 15.71 -2.68
CA PHE A 862 9.68 15.36 -3.75
C PHE A 862 9.38 13.86 -3.75
N ASN A 863 8.30 13.45 -4.43
CA ASN A 863 7.86 12.07 -4.50
C ASN A 863 7.79 11.57 -5.94
N GLN A 864 7.88 10.25 -6.05
CA GLN A 864 7.85 9.52 -7.31
C GLN A 864 6.47 9.60 -7.98
N ASN A 865 6.43 9.78 -9.30
CA ASN A 865 5.23 9.62 -10.09
C ASN A 865 4.91 8.13 -10.29
N ASN A 866 3.62 7.82 -10.39
CA ASN A 866 3.15 6.45 -10.57
C ASN A 866 3.41 5.96 -11.98
N ILE A 867 3.98 4.75 -12.10
CA ILE A 867 4.13 4.01 -13.35
C ILE A 867 3.42 2.67 -13.12
N GLU A 868 2.37 2.40 -13.87
CA GLU A 868 1.59 1.17 -13.75
C GLU A 868 2.08 0.13 -14.75
N GLN A 869 2.01 -1.15 -14.38
CA GLN A 869 2.31 -2.30 -15.26
C GLN A 869 1.04 -3.09 -15.52
N SER A 870 0.86 -3.57 -16.75
CA SER A 870 -0.30 -4.34 -17.18
C SER A 870 -0.09 -5.86 -17.15
N ASN A 871 1.14 -6.35 -17.25
CA ASN A 871 1.50 -7.78 -17.33
C ASN A 871 1.77 -8.44 -15.97
N LYS A 872 1.05 -8.01 -14.94
CA LYS A 872 1.32 -8.37 -13.53
C LYS A 872 1.09 -9.85 -13.23
N GLU A 873 0.00 -10.40 -13.72
CA GLU A 873 -0.37 -11.79 -13.49
C GLU A 873 0.50 -12.72 -14.30
N GLU A 874 0.74 -12.39 -15.54
CA GLU A 874 1.53 -13.19 -16.47
C GLU A 874 2.95 -13.37 -15.94
N ASN A 875 3.58 -12.30 -15.48
CA ASN A 875 4.91 -12.36 -14.87
C ASN A 875 4.92 -13.22 -13.58
N ARG A 876 3.86 -13.18 -12.76
CA ARG A 876 3.77 -14.01 -11.54
C ARG A 876 3.76 -15.51 -11.87
N ARG A 877 3.19 -15.90 -13.01
CA ARG A 877 3.08 -17.30 -13.45
C ARG A 877 4.37 -17.86 -14.01
N MET A 878 5.36 -17.01 -14.30
CA MET A 878 6.65 -17.47 -14.82
C MET A 878 7.44 -18.33 -13.83
N GLY A 879 7.17 -18.19 -12.54
CA GLY A 879 7.87 -18.90 -11.47
C GLY A 879 9.33 -18.38 -11.35
N ASN A 880 9.65 -17.68 -10.29
CA ASN A 880 11.03 -17.24 -9.97
C ASN A 880 11.70 -18.19 -8.99
#